data_551b70cf70bc2c1c844341e7d5484b38
#
_entry.id   551b70cf70bc2c1c844341e7d5484b38
#
_cell.length_a   1.000
_cell.length_b   1.000
_cell.length_c   1.000
_cell.angle_alpha   90.00
_cell.angle_beta   90.00
_cell.angle_gamma   90.00
#
_symmetry.space_group_name_H-M   'P 1'
#
loop_
_entity.id
_entity.type
_entity.pdbx_description
1 polymer ?
#
loop_
_entity_poly.entity_id
_entity_poly.type
_entity_poly.pdbx_seq_one_letter_code
_entity_poly.pdbx_strand_id
1 'polypeptide(L)'
;MELYYKNPAKCWLEGFALGNGRMGAVIHGALDHEVLQLNEDTLWSGSPYSGQTGLSPEVVNQARELARAGKYEEAKLVMEKKLEEAEDVQVYLPFGDLLLDFVEDNYDADGGTVAGASPDSDTAVTDYERHLDLDRAVASECYVRNGAKFTRTCFISAPAQGLVYQINSSRPFSILVHCDGAFIREKDYKENHFTLTGICPGRSGLKVIKKNKPEEFLFPDEPELQGVHFIGEGCVTAEGGRATGSADGILLEHVTGVEIRMAIRTSFRGFDKAYTEQYSDAQIHHMLAADLEKLSKPFEELLNEHVEEYRSFYGRTSLRLWDDVPKISAETSQYDLRERLAAFHEGASDPELYAILFAFGKYLLISSSRPGTQAANLQGIWSNDIIPPWFSDFTVNINTEMNYWMTGPLNLAKMQEPLVNLCKALVKNGQKTARELLNCEGTACFHNTDIWGKTSPATGKAVWAFWPFGEAWLCRNLFDQYLFTEDKEYLKEIMPILEENVRFCLAQLQKTDQGLAICPATSPENLFYEDCPVAEYSENTMAIARNLFRDYVKGCEVLGLQNQIMCDVLEALERMVPTAIGSKGQILEWNQEFPEQDMHHRHVSHLYELHPGCGITPQTPELYKAVRKSLELRGDEGTGWSLAWKVLMWARMEDGAHVEKIMKNLFYVVDPIEEMGIRRGGIYPNLFCAHPPFQIDGNLGYSAAVAEILVQSQGEELVLLPALPPSWRNGEATGFIARGNIRVDLKWEGKNVTYTLTPAHDTTLRLRVGKGDVRGYSLRGGVAYEGNGVLS
;
A
#
# COMPACT_ATOMS: atom_id res chain seq x y z
N MET A 1 11.32 15.31 9.01
CA MET A 1 11.71 15.10 7.58
C MET A 1 10.64 15.71 6.71
N GLU A 2 11.04 16.25 5.55
CA GLU A 2 10.09 16.94 4.66
C GLU A 2 10.40 16.64 3.19
N LEU A 3 9.38 16.74 2.34
CA LEU A 3 9.51 16.87 0.90
C LEU A 3 9.42 18.35 0.57
N TYR A 4 10.46 18.89 -0.07
CA TYR A 4 10.58 20.32 -0.38
C TYR A 4 10.76 20.54 -1.89
N TYR A 5 10.01 21.49 -2.45
CA TYR A 5 10.09 21.88 -3.86
C TYR A 5 9.98 23.39 -4.04
N LYS A 6 10.69 23.91 -5.03
CA LYS A 6 10.71 25.34 -5.40
C LYS A 6 9.70 25.73 -6.49
N ASN A 7 8.89 24.78 -6.93
CA ASN A 7 7.93 25.00 -8.01
C ASN A 7 6.61 24.29 -7.72
N PRO A 8 5.46 24.80 -8.23
CA PRO A 8 4.20 24.08 -8.23
C PRO A 8 4.33 22.70 -8.91
N ALA A 9 3.43 21.77 -8.55
CA ALA A 9 3.27 20.53 -9.28
C ALA A 9 2.66 20.78 -10.65
N LYS A 10 3.21 20.14 -11.67
CA LYS A 10 2.69 20.23 -13.04
C LYS A 10 1.63 19.18 -13.34
N CYS A 11 1.60 18.13 -12.56
CA CYS A 11 0.66 17.03 -12.69
C CYS A 11 0.47 16.33 -11.34
N TRP A 12 -0.48 15.42 -11.27
CA TRP A 12 -0.83 14.66 -10.08
C TRP A 12 0.36 13.90 -9.44
N LEU A 13 1.25 13.30 -10.26
CA LEU A 13 2.45 12.58 -9.82
C LEU A 13 3.59 13.48 -9.31
N GLU A 14 3.36 14.78 -9.23
CA GLU A 14 4.23 15.76 -8.59
C GLU A 14 3.57 16.38 -7.35
N GLY A 15 2.25 16.16 -7.14
CA GLY A 15 1.46 16.69 -6.04
C GLY A 15 1.80 16.04 -4.70
N PHE A 16 1.39 16.69 -3.59
CA PHE A 16 1.49 16.14 -2.26
C PHE A 16 0.26 15.33 -1.89
N ALA A 17 0.45 14.08 -1.52
CA ALA A 17 -0.60 13.22 -1.02
C ALA A 17 -0.83 13.45 0.48
N LEU A 18 -2.06 13.77 0.87
CA LEU A 18 -2.53 13.85 2.25
C LEU A 18 -3.61 12.81 2.52
N GLY A 19 -3.76 12.35 3.76
CA GLY A 19 -4.82 11.39 4.09
C GLY A 19 -4.96 11.10 5.58
N ASN A 20 -6.12 10.56 5.94
CA ASN A 20 -6.44 10.11 7.30
C ASN A 20 -6.91 8.65 7.37
N GLY A 21 -6.65 7.87 6.32
CA GLY A 21 -7.12 6.49 6.14
C GLY A 21 -8.47 6.40 5.43
N ARG A 22 -9.38 7.36 5.61
CA ARG A 22 -10.69 7.41 4.98
C ARG A 22 -10.78 8.42 3.84
N MET A 23 -10.37 9.66 4.07
CA MET A 23 -10.26 10.70 3.05
C MET A 23 -8.81 10.85 2.61
N GLY A 24 -8.61 11.02 1.31
CA GLY A 24 -7.35 11.36 0.69
C GLY A 24 -7.46 12.62 -0.15
N ALA A 25 -6.35 13.36 -0.28
CA ALA A 25 -6.22 14.44 -1.23
C ALA A 25 -4.82 14.44 -1.87
N VAL A 26 -4.73 14.87 -3.13
CA VAL A 26 -3.45 15.24 -3.75
C VAL A 26 -3.52 16.71 -4.12
N ILE A 27 -2.55 17.49 -3.60
CA ILE A 27 -2.51 18.95 -3.74
C ILE A 27 -1.40 19.34 -4.71
N HIS A 28 -1.70 20.23 -5.65
CA HIS A 28 -0.75 20.64 -6.68
C HIS A 28 0.11 21.85 -6.25
N GLY A 29 -0.40 22.75 -5.43
CA GLY A 29 0.27 23.99 -5.09
C GLY A 29 0.28 24.97 -6.26
N ALA A 30 -0.71 24.90 -7.15
CA ALA A 30 -0.81 25.76 -8.31
C ALA A 30 -1.19 27.20 -7.90
N LEU A 31 -0.80 28.17 -8.75
CA LEU A 31 -0.89 29.60 -8.38
C LEU A 31 -2.22 30.24 -8.77
N ASP A 32 -2.72 29.90 -9.95
CA ASP A 32 -3.91 30.51 -10.54
C ASP A 32 -5.14 29.60 -10.44
N HIS A 33 -4.93 28.32 -10.60
CA HIS A 33 -5.95 27.28 -10.57
C HIS A 33 -5.45 26.14 -9.68
N GLU A 34 -5.74 26.24 -8.39
CA GLU A 34 -5.35 25.20 -7.42
C GLU A 34 -6.31 24.02 -7.49
N VAL A 35 -5.76 22.81 -7.50
CA VAL A 35 -6.51 21.56 -7.54
C VAL A 35 -6.17 20.72 -6.31
N LEU A 36 -7.19 20.41 -5.53
CA LEU A 36 -7.14 19.39 -4.51
C LEU A 36 -7.97 18.20 -5.01
N GLN A 37 -7.31 17.21 -5.61
CA GLN A 37 -7.98 15.99 -6.04
C GLN A 37 -8.32 15.14 -4.83
N LEU A 38 -9.59 14.74 -4.66
CA LEU A 38 -10.15 14.14 -3.47
C LEU A 38 -10.55 12.67 -3.70
N ASN A 39 -10.33 11.86 -2.67
CA ASN A 39 -10.77 10.48 -2.60
C ASN A 39 -11.45 10.19 -1.25
N GLU A 40 -12.24 9.13 -1.23
CA GLU A 40 -12.78 8.51 -0.01
C GLU A 40 -12.72 6.99 -0.16
N ASP A 41 -12.31 6.27 0.88
CA ASP A 41 -11.93 4.85 0.83
C ASP A 41 -13.04 3.87 0.44
N THR A 42 -14.30 4.31 0.48
CA THR A 42 -15.46 3.49 0.12
C THR A 42 -16.15 3.86 -1.20
N LEU A 43 -15.54 4.77 -1.97
CA LEU A 43 -16.05 5.12 -3.30
C LEU A 43 -15.64 4.05 -4.32
N TRP A 44 -16.48 3.04 -4.46
CA TRP A 44 -16.29 1.94 -5.41
C TRP A 44 -17.53 1.76 -6.27
N SER A 45 -17.31 1.27 -7.50
CA SER A 45 -18.41 0.77 -8.32
C SER A 45 -19.00 -0.51 -7.76
N GLY A 46 -20.16 -0.92 -8.27
CA GLY A 46 -20.74 -2.22 -7.99
C GLY A 46 -21.64 -2.30 -6.78
N SER A 47 -21.90 -3.51 -6.38
CA SER A 47 -22.78 -3.93 -5.30
C SER A 47 -22.29 -5.27 -4.74
N PRO A 48 -22.86 -5.82 -3.66
CA PRO A 48 -22.41 -7.08 -3.07
C PRO A 48 -22.18 -8.19 -4.08
N TYR A 49 -21.10 -8.91 -3.86
CA TYR A 49 -20.56 -9.91 -4.78
C TYR A 49 -21.52 -11.09 -5.05
N SER A 50 -21.73 -11.45 -6.32
CA SER A 50 -22.61 -12.54 -6.75
C SER A 50 -21.90 -13.87 -7.04
N GLY A 51 -20.59 -13.84 -7.36
CA GLY A 51 -19.80 -15.04 -7.62
C GLY A 51 -19.94 -15.62 -9.02
N GLN A 52 -20.32 -14.84 -10.02
CA GLN A 52 -20.47 -15.35 -11.39
C GLN A 52 -19.11 -15.64 -12.05
N THR A 53 -18.97 -16.85 -12.59
CA THR A 53 -17.80 -17.30 -13.35
C THR A 53 -18.17 -18.51 -14.21
N GLY A 54 -17.44 -18.74 -15.29
CA GLY A 54 -17.56 -19.96 -16.10
C GLY A 54 -16.78 -21.15 -15.53
N LEU A 55 -15.96 -20.96 -14.48
CA LEU A 55 -15.20 -22.03 -13.84
C LEU A 55 -16.13 -22.96 -13.02
N SER A 56 -15.84 -24.25 -13.04
CA SER A 56 -16.58 -25.24 -12.24
C SER A 56 -15.65 -26.35 -11.75
N PRO A 57 -16.07 -27.16 -10.76
CA PRO A 57 -15.28 -28.30 -10.28
C PRO A 57 -14.88 -29.28 -11.39
N GLU A 58 -15.76 -29.50 -12.38
CA GLU A 58 -15.50 -30.40 -13.53
C GLU A 58 -14.35 -29.87 -14.38
N VAL A 59 -14.34 -28.54 -14.65
CA VAL A 59 -13.29 -27.88 -15.42
C VAL A 59 -11.95 -27.97 -14.70
N VAL A 60 -11.94 -27.70 -13.39
CA VAL A 60 -10.72 -27.79 -12.57
C VAL A 60 -10.22 -29.23 -12.49
N ASN A 61 -11.11 -30.21 -12.33
CA ASN A 61 -10.73 -31.64 -12.32
C ASN A 61 -10.17 -32.08 -13.67
N GLN A 62 -10.77 -31.66 -14.80
CA GLN A 62 -10.24 -31.94 -16.13
C GLN A 62 -8.84 -31.35 -16.30
N ALA A 63 -8.65 -30.09 -15.89
CA ALA A 63 -7.33 -29.45 -15.95
C ALA A 63 -6.30 -30.19 -15.04
N ARG A 64 -6.72 -30.67 -13.87
CA ARG A 64 -5.89 -31.46 -12.96
C ARG A 64 -5.44 -32.76 -13.59
N GLU A 65 -6.32 -33.52 -14.23
CA GLU A 65 -5.98 -34.77 -14.92
C GLU A 65 -5.01 -34.53 -16.07
N LEU A 66 -5.25 -33.46 -16.86
CA LEU A 66 -4.37 -33.09 -17.96
C LEU A 66 -2.96 -32.67 -17.44
N ALA A 67 -2.88 -31.84 -16.39
CA ALA A 67 -1.61 -31.43 -15.81
C ALA A 67 -0.81 -32.63 -15.27
N ARG A 68 -1.46 -33.59 -14.60
CA ARG A 68 -0.84 -34.83 -14.14
C ARG A 68 -0.35 -35.72 -15.28
N ALA A 69 -1.03 -35.69 -16.41
CA ALA A 69 -0.63 -36.40 -17.61
C ALA A 69 0.49 -35.68 -18.40
N GLY A 70 1.01 -34.56 -17.91
CA GLY A 70 2.03 -33.74 -18.59
C GLY A 70 1.47 -32.92 -19.77
N LYS A 71 0.14 -32.81 -19.89
CA LYS A 71 -0.55 -32.11 -20.96
C LYS A 71 -0.89 -30.66 -20.55
N TYR A 72 0.14 -29.90 -20.23
CA TYR A 72 0.02 -28.59 -19.60
C TYR A 72 -0.71 -27.56 -20.46
N GLU A 73 -0.44 -27.53 -21.79
CA GLU A 73 -1.14 -26.64 -22.72
C GLU A 73 -2.65 -26.97 -22.84
N GLU A 74 -3.01 -28.28 -22.88
CA GLU A 74 -4.41 -28.67 -22.87
C GLU A 74 -5.10 -28.24 -21.55
N ALA A 75 -4.42 -28.38 -20.41
CA ALA A 75 -4.93 -27.92 -19.12
C ALA A 75 -5.17 -26.42 -19.10
N LYS A 76 -4.23 -25.60 -19.59
CA LYS A 76 -4.37 -24.15 -19.76
C LYS A 76 -5.61 -23.79 -20.58
N LEU A 77 -5.74 -24.37 -21.78
CA LEU A 77 -6.82 -24.04 -22.70
C LEU A 77 -8.23 -24.35 -22.14
N VAL A 78 -8.36 -25.46 -21.40
CA VAL A 78 -9.62 -25.83 -20.74
C VAL A 78 -10.02 -24.77 -19.70
N MET A 79 -9.05 -24.26 -18.94
CA MET A 79 -9.28 -23.26 -17.91
C MET A 79 -9.54 -21.87 -18.50
N GLU A 80 -8.70 -21.39 -19.41
CA GLU A 80 -8.80 -20.04 -19.98
C GLU A 80 -10.11 -19.80 -20.70
N LYS A 81 -10.61 -20.81 -21.44
CA LYS A 81 -11.93 -20.75 -22.09
C LYS A 81 -13.05 -20.41 -21.11
N LYS A 82 -12.92 -20.81 -19.83
CA LYS A 82 -13.92 -20.58 -18.80
C LYS A 82 -13.64 -19.32 -17.99
N LEU A 83 -12.38 -18.95 -17.85
CA LEU A 83 -11.98 -17.68 -17.23
C LEU A 83 -12.40 -16.46 -18.06
N GLU A 84 -12.55 -16.59 -19.39
CA GLU A 84 -13.12 -15.53 -20.24
C GLU A 84 -14.57 -15.18 -19.90
N GLU A 85 -15.30 -16.07 -19.23
CA GLU A 85 -16.68 -15.86 -18.76
C GLU A 85 -16.75 -15.24 -17.36
N ALA A 86 -15.62 -15.08 -16.67
CA ALA A 86 -15.57 -14.55 -15.32
C ALA A 86 -15.80 -13.02 -15.28
N GLU A 87 -16.32 -12.54 -14.17
CA GLU A 87 -16.49 -11.13 -13.88
C GLU A 87 -15.20 -10.56 -13.25
N ASP A 88 -14.79 -9.34 -13.66
CA ASP A 88 -13.69 -8.64 -13.01
C ASP A 88 -14.07 -8.08 -11.64
N VAL A 89 -13.08 -7.55 -10.89
CA VAL A 89 -13.27 -6.76 -9.67
C VAL A 89 -13.98 -5.44 -9.98
N GLN A 90 -14.56 -4.83 -8.97
CA GLN A 90 -15.13 -3.49 -9.06
C GLN A 90 -14.01 -2.43 -9.02
N VAL A 91 -14.34 -1.20 -9.43
CA VAL A 91 -13.39 -0.12 -9.64
C VAL A 91 -13.41 0.83 -8.45
N TYR A 92 -12.24 1.17 -7.93
CA TYR A 92 -12.06 2.28 -6.99
C TYR A 92 -12.16 3.62 -7.74
N LEU A 93 -12.92 4.57 -7.21
CA LEU A 93 -13.34 5.78 -7.93
C LEU A 93 -12.88 7.05 -7.19
N PRO A 94 -12.50 8.11 -7.93
CA PRO A 94 -12.26 9.42 -7.34
C PRO A 94 -13.58 10.06 -6.89
N PHE A 95 -13.51 10.86 -5.82
CA PHE A 95 -14.64 11.73 -5.44
C PHE A 95 -14.80 12.86 -6.45
N GLY A 96 -13.70 13.52 -6.80
CA GLY A 96 -13.63 14.68 -7.66
C GLY A 96 -12.59 15.68 -7.12
N ASP A 97 -12.67 16.90 -7.62
CA ASP A 97 -11.71 17.95 -7.33
C ASP A 97 -12.37 19.10 -6.56
N LEU A 98 -11.70 19.60 -5.54
CA LEU A 98 -11.94 20.90 -4.95
C LEU A 98 -11.02 21.89 -5.68
N LEU A 99 -11.61 22.86 -6.33
CA LEU A 99 -10.96 23.80 -7.24
C LEU A 99 -10.99 25.21 -6.66
N LEU A 100 -9.87 25.91 -6.76
CA LEU A 100 -9.71 27.26 -6.26
C LEU A 100 -9.12 28.13 -7.39
N ASP A 101 -9.98 28.96 -7.99
CA ASP A 101 -9.61 29.87 -9.08
C ASP A 101 -9.36 31.27 -8.54
N PHE A 102 -8.10 31.73 -8.62
CA PHE A 102 -7.78 33.12 -8.29
C PHE A 102 -8.33 34.06 -9.35
N VAL A 103 -9.23 34.94 -8.92
CA VAL A 103 -9.84 35.94 -9.81
C VAL A 103 -8.94 37.18 -9.82
N GLU A 104 -8.56 37.64 -11.01
CA GLU A 104 -7.79 38.87 -11.12
C GLU A 104 -8.66 40.08 -10.71
N ASP A 105 -8.24 40.74 -9.64
CA ASP A 105 -8.80 42.04 -9.27
C ASP A 105 -8.25 43.10 -10.22
N ASN A 106 -9.05 43.61 -11.15
CA ASN A 106 -8.71 44.71 -12.06
C ASN A 106 -8.66 46.07 -11.32
N TYR A 107 -7.84 46.17 -10.24
CA TYR A 107 -7.69 47.43 -9.49
C TYR A 107 -6.23 47.91 -9.52
N ASP A 108 -6.08 49.24 -9.66
CA ASP A 108 -4.78 49.89 -9.45
C ASP A 108 -4.44 50.01 -7.96
N ALA A 109 -3.18 50.42 -7.67
CA ALA A 109 -2.68 50.57 -6.31
C ALA A 109 -3.48 51.57 -5.42
N ASP A 110 -4.39 52.35 -6.00
CA ASP A 110 -5.22 53.34 -5.35
C ASP A 110 -6.70 52.93 -5.28
N GLY A 111 -7.09 51.71 -5.73
CA GLY A 111 -8.45 51.18 -5.65
C GLY A 111 -9.35 51.56 -6.84
N GLY A 112 -8.78 52.02 -7.96
CA GLY A 112 -9.49 52.30 -9.20
C GLY A 112 -9.57 51.09 -10.14
N THR A 113 -10.70 50.87 -10.84
CA THR A 113 -10.83 49.80 -11.84
C THR A 113 -9.97 50.08 -13.07
N VAL A 114 -9.00 49.17 -13.36
CA VAL A 114 -8.20 49.25 -14.59
C VAL A 114 -8.93 48.50 -15.70
N ALA A 115 -9.51 49.22 -16.66
CA ALA A 115 -10.10 48.59 -17.83
C ALA A 115 -9.01 48.11 -18.78
N GLY A 116 -8.91 46.79 -19.00
CA GLY A 116 -8.15 46.17 -20.06
C GLY A 116 -6.77 45.61 -19.72
N ALA A 117 -6.60 44.90 -18.60
CA ALA A 117 -5.45 44.03 -18.43
C ALA A 117 -5.53 42.89 -19.46
N SER A 118 -4.48 42.75 -20.26
CA SER A 118 -4.31 41.64 -21.18
C SER A 118 -4.12 40.33 -20.42
N PRO A 119 -4.64 39.18 -20.90
CA PRO A 119 -4.40 37.89 -20.30
C PRO A 119 -2.91 37.44 -20.24
N ASP A 120 -2.01 38.24 -20.81
CA ASP A 120 -0.57 38.03 -20.91
C ASP A 120 0.26 38.92 -19.95
N SER A 121 -0.32 39.50 -18.87
CA SER A 121 0.51 40.16 -17.87
C SER A 121 1.23 39.06 -17.05
N ASP A 122 2.55 38.94 -17.24
CA ASP A 122 3.47 38.15 -16.38
C ASP A 122 3.23 38.52 -14.91
N THR A 123 2.38 37.77 -14.22
CA THR A 123 2.23 37.87 -12.77
C THR A 123 3.54 37.46 -12.15
N ALA A 124 4.33 38.43 -11.67
CA ALA A 124 5.62 38.17 -11.08
C ALA A 124 5.44 37.37 -9.78
N VAL A 125 5.76 36.08 -9.82
CA VAL A 125 5.83 35.22 -8.65
C VAL A 125 7.30 35.03 -8.28
N THR A 126 7.62 35.24 -7.00
CA THR A 126 8.95 35.00 -6.44
C THR A 126 8.83 34.21 -5.16
N ASP A 127 9.97 33.64 -4.74
CA ASP A 127 10.14 32.97 -3.46
C ASP A 127 9.11 31.85 -3.23
N TYR A 128 8.79 31.10 -4.31
CA TYR A 128 7.87 29.96 -4.22
C TYR A 128 8.55 28.77 -3.55
N GLU A 129 7.90 28.28 -2.51
CA GLU A 129 8.28 27.08 -1.78
C GLU A 129 7.05 26.28 -1.39
N ARG A 130 7.10 24.96 -1.52
CA ARG A 130 6.10 24.02 -0.99
C ARG A 130 6.75 22.88 -0.24
N HIS A 131 6.14 22.50 0.87
CA HIS A 131 6.64 21.53 1.82
C HIS A 131 5.57 20.53 2.20
N LEU A 132 5.93 19.24 2.29
CA LEU A 132 5.16 18.23 3.00
C LEU A 132 5.96 17.79 4.22
N ASP A 133 5.54 18.22 5.40
CA ASP A 133 6.15 17.83 6.67
C ASP A 133 5.66 16.42 7.05
N LEU A 134 6.52 15.42 6.84
CA LEU A 134 6.23 14.01 7.14
C LEU A 134 6.06 13.72 8.62
N ASP A 135 6.60 14.57 9.51
CA ASP A 135 6.48 14.42 10.96
C ASP A 135 5.16 14.96 11.50
N ARG A 136 4.50 15.81 10.72
CA ARG A 136 3.22 16.45 11.08
C ARG A 136 2.06 16.06 10.18
N ALA A 137 2.32 15.43 9.05
CA ALA A 137 1.35 15.19 7.97
C ALA A 137 0.63 16.48 7.51
N VAL A 138 1.39 17.54 7.31
CA VAL A 138 0.91 18.87 6.93
C VAL A 138 1.63 19.33 5.68
N ALA A 139 0.86 19.75 4.67
CA ALA A 139 1.38 20.45 3.50
C ALA A 139 1.31 21.96 3.72
N SER A 140 2.34 22.68 3.29
CA SER A 140 2.39 24.12 3.35
C SER A 140 3.06 24.72 2.12
N GLU A 141 2.67 25.93 1.78
CA GLU A 141 3.20 26.69 0.65
C GLU A 141 3.42 28.14 1.07
N CYS A 142 4.48 28.74 0.51
CA CYS A 142 4.77 30.16 0.68
C CYS A 142 5.25 30.73 -0.65
N TYR A 143 4.75 31.92 -1.03
CA TYR A 143 5.21 32.63 -2.22
C TYR A 143 4.87 34.11 -2.14
N VAL A 144 5.50 34.90 -3.01
CA VAL A 144 5.13 36.31 -3.22
C VAL A 144 4.55 36.45 -4.62
N ARG A 145 3.35 37.00 -4.73
CA ARG A 145 2.65 37.27 -5.99
C ARG A 145 2.29 38.77 -6.04
N ASN A 146 2.76 39.50 -7.04
CA ASN A 146 2.54 40.94 -7.20
C ASN A 146 2.86 41.73 -5.93
N GLY A 147 3.89 41.33 -5.19
CA GLY A 147 4.31 41.94 -3.92
C GLY A 147 3.41 41.63 -2.72
N ALA A 148 2.42 40.75 -2.85
CA ALA A 148 1.66 40.20 -1.74
C ALA A 148 2.26 38.85 -1.34
N LYS A 149 2.51 38.67 -0.03
CA LYS A 149 2.96 37.38 0.51
C LYS A 149 1.76 36.47 0.76
N PHE A 150 1.76 35.28 0.19
CA PHE A 150 0.78 34.22 0.42
C PHE A 150 1.38 33.10 1.26
N THR A 151 0.57 32.52 2.13
CA THR A 151 0.84 31.26 2.82
C THR A 151 -0.39 30.37 2.70
N ARG A 152 -0.16 29.08 2.44
CA ARG A 152 -1.22 28.07 2.39
C ARG A 152 -0.85 26.91 3.33
N THR A 153 -1.83 26.32 3.99
CA THR A 153 -1.65 25.16 4.87
C THR A 153 -2.80 24.19 4.66
N CYS A 154 -2.49 22.92 4.46
CA CYS A 154 -3.48 21.87 4.27
C CYS A 154 -3.15 20.62 5.08
N PHE A 155 -4.18 20.01 5.67
CA PHE A 155 -4.08 18.70 6.31
C PHE A 155 -5.44 17.98 6.29
N ILE A 156 -5.44 16.66 6.42
CA ILE A 156 -6.65 15.85 6.59
C ILE A 156 -6.63 15.23 7.97
N SER A 157 -7.49 15.71 8.85
CA SER A 157 -7.52 15.33 10.25
C SER A 157 -8.21 13.98 10.45
N ALA A 158 -7.55 13.03 11.11
CA ALA A 158 -8.18 11.80 11.56
C ALA A 158 -9.12 12.02 12.77
N PRO A 159 -8.76 12.81 13.81
CA PRO A 159 -9.69 13.15 14.90
C PRO A 159 -10.95 13.87 14.41
N ALA A 160 -10.80 14.87 13.54
CA ALA A 160 -11.91 15.65 13.04
C ALA A 160 -12.62 15.05 11.80
N GLN A 161 -12.03 14.02 11.17
CA GLN A 161 -12.61 13.30 10.04
C GLN A 161 -12.86 14.15 8.79
N GLY A 162 -11.98 15.14 8.52
CA GLY A 162 -12.14 15.99 7.36
C GLY A 162 -10.89 16.75 6.98
N LEU A 163 -10.98 17.41 5.82
CA LEU A 163 -9.98 18.30 5.23
C LEU A 163 -10.08 19.69 5.83
N VAL A 164 -8.94 20.28 6.10
CA VAL A 164 -8.77 21.69 6.49
C VAL A 164 -7.74 22.32 5.56
N TYR A 165 -8.12 23.37 4.86
CA TYR A 165 -7.27 24.12 3.96
C TYR A 165 -7.37 25.61 4.27
N GLN A 166 -6.25 26.27 4.51
CA GLN A 166 -6.18 27.69 4.86
C GLN A 166 -5.25 28.44 3.90
N ILE A 167 -5.69 29.62 3.45
CA ILE A 167 -4.91 30.58 2.68
C ILE A 167 -4.88 31.89 3.43
N ASN A 168 -3.71 32.50 3.59
CA ASN A 168 -3.54 33.85 4.12
C ASN A 168 -2.72 34.69 3.16
N SER A 169 -3.07 35.97 3.02
CA SER A 169 -2.36 36.93 2.19
C SER A 169 -2.11 38.25 2.94
N SER A 170 -0.96 38.88 2.67
CA SER A 170 -0.63 40.22 3.19
C SER A 170 -1.41 41.34 2.53
N ARG A 171 -2.16 41.07 1.45
CA ARG A 171 -3.03 41.99 0.74
C ARG A 171 -4.34 41.31 0.33
N PRO A 172 -5.44 42.06 0.16
CA PRO A 172 -6.67 41.47 -0.32
C PRO A 172 -6.52 40.79 -1.69
N PHE A 173 -7.25 39.70 -1.86
CA PHE A 173 -7.35 38.91 -3.11
C PHE A 173 -8.78 38.41 -3.29
N SER A 174 -9.11 37.93 -4.50
CA SER A 174 -10.40 37.35 -4.80
C SER A 174 -10.21 35.92 -5.33
N ILE A 175 -11.11 35.00 -4.94
CA ILE A 175 -11.01 33.59 -5.28
C ILE A 175 -12.39 32.96 -5.41
N LEU A 176 -12.57 32.11 -6.43
CA LEU A 176 -13.74 31.25 -6.57
C LEU A 176 -13.42 29.86 -6.06
N VAL A 177 -14.24 29.38 -5.14
CA VAL A 177 -14.16 28.00 -4.59
C VAL A 177 -15.31 27.18 -5.16
N HIS A 178 -14.97 26.10 -5.87
CA HIS A 178 -15.97 25.22 -6.46
C HIS A 178 -15.47 23.77 -6.50
N CYS A 179 -16.35 22.83 -6.89
CA CYS A 179 -16.00 21.41 -6.98
C CYS A 179 -16.43 20.87 -8.33
N ASP A 180 -15.69 19.88 -8.82
CA ASP A 180 -16.09 19.10 -10.00
C ASP A 180 -15.77 17.61 -9.82
N GLY A 181 -16.51 16.74 -10.53
CA GLY A 181 -16.28 15.30 -10.45
C GLY A 181 -17.24 14.51 -11.32
N ALA A 182 -16.73 13.41 -11.90
CA ALA A 182 -17.48 12.62 -12.88
C ALA A 182 -18.78 11.97 -12.31
N PHE A 183 -18.80 11.72 -11.02
CA PHE A 183 -19.92 11.05 -10.34
C PHE A 183 -20.74 11.97 -9.45
N ILE A 184 -20.37 13.26 -9.34
CA ILE A 184 -21.19 14.29 -8.69
C ILE A 184 -22.40 14.57 -9.57
N ARG A 185 -23.61 14.52 -8.98
CA ARG A 185 -24.90 14.72 -9.65
C ARG A 185 -25.49 16.07 -9.36
N GLU A 186 -25.37 16.53 -8.13
CA GLU A 186 -25.89 17.82 -7.69
C GLU A 186 -24.83 18.59 -6.91
N LYS A 187 -24.79 19.92 -7.14
CA LYS A 187 -23.92 20.87 -6.45
C LYS A 187 -24.80 22.00 -5.93
N ASP A 188 -24.79 22.24 -4.63
CA ASP A 188 -25.53 23.31 -3.98
C ASP A 188 -24.57 24.23 -3.23
N TYR A 189 -24.46 25.49 -3.66
CA TYR A 189 -23.61 26.50 -3.07
C TYR A 189 -24.47 27.60 -2.46
N LYS A 190 -24.53 27.67 -1.14
CA LYS A 190 -25.35 28.66 -0.40
C LYS A 190 -24.47 29.48 0.52
N GLU A 191 -24.42 30.78 0.27
CA GLU A 191 -23.61 31.71 1.07
C GLU A 191 -22.16 31.24 1.17
N ASN A 192 -21.81 30.62 2.28
CA ASN A 192 -20.48 30.09 2.58
C ASN A 192 -20.44 28.56 2.82
N HIS A 193 -21.49 27.85 2.44
CA HIS A 193 -21.58 26.39 2.55
C HIS A 193 -21.80 25.78 1.17
N PHE A 194 -21.31 24.55 1.00
CA PHE A 194 -21.58 23.75 -0.19
C PHE A 194 -21.94 22.31 0.19
N THR A 195 -22.83 21.73 -0.60
CA THR A 195 -23.22 20.33 -0.53
C THR A 195 -23.12 19.73 -1.92
N LEU A 196 -22.46 18.57 -2.00
CA LEU A 196 -22.25 17.81 -3.23
C LEU A 196 -22.87 16.44 -3.03
N THR A 197 -23.75 16.02 -3.93
CA THR A 197 -24.31 14.67 -3.87
C THR A 197 -23.96 13.88 -5.13
N GLY A 198 -23.77 12.59 -5.00
CA GLY A 198 -23.43 11.75 -6.13
C GLY A 198 -23.71 10.28 -5.89
N ILE A 199 -23.51 9.49 -6.93
CA ILE A 199 -23.68 8.05 -6.91
C ILE A 199 -22.61 7.40 -7.77
N CYS A 200 -22.00 6.36 -7.19
CA CYS A 200 -21.09 5.49 -7.92
C CYS A 200 -21.85 4.62 -8.92
N PRO A 201 -21.21 4.20 -10.02
CA PRO A 201 -21.78 3.22 -10.93
C PRO A 201 -22.17 1.94 -10.19
N GLY A 202 -23.29 1.38 -10.59
CA GLY A 202 -23.75 0.08 -10.07
C GLY A 202 -22.95 -1.08 -10.66
N ARG A 203 -23.38 -2.31 -10.35
CA ARG A 203 -22.72 -3.49 -10.87
C ARG A 203 -22.92 -3.55 -12.38
N SER A 204 -21.84 -3.40 -13.12
CA SER A 204 -21.76 -3.58 -14.55
C SER A 204 -20.88 -4.79 -14.85
N GLY A 205 -21.31 -5.62 -15.80
CA GLY A 205 -20.39 -6.62 -16.35
C GLY A 205 -19.21 -5.88 -17.02
N LEU A 206 -18.09 -5.82 -16.35
CA LEU A 206 -16.90 -5.03 -16.69
C LEU A 206 -16.23 -5.35 -18.05
N LYS A 207 -16.82 -6.20 -18.88
CA LYS A 207 -16.37 -6.41 -20.28
C LYS A 207 -16.36 -5.11 -21.10
N VAL A 208 -17.03 -4.05 -20.62
CA VAL A 208 -17.25 -2.80 -21.34
C VAL A 208 -16.25 -1.71 -20.94
N ILE A 209 -15.65 -1.76 -19.74
CA ILE A 209 -14.86 -0.65 -19.18
C ILE A 209 -13.37 -0.72 -19.62
N LYS A 210 -13.05 -1.25 -20.79
CA LYS A 210 -11.65 -1.24 -21.28
C LYS A 210 -11.15 0.12 -21.80
N LYS A 211 -11.97 1.17 -21.73
CA LYS A 211 -11.61 2.52 -22.16
C LYS A 211 -12.11 3.52 -21.13
N ASN A 212 -11.25 4.43 -20.74
CA ASN A 212 -11.50 5.48 -19.75
C ASN A 212 -12.65 6.44 -20.20
N LYS A 213 -13.87 5.91 -20.25
CA LYS A 213 -15.06 6.59 -20.75
C LYS A 213 -16.14 6.54 -19.68
N PRO A 214 -16.42 7.66 -18.98
CA PRO A 214 -17.47 7.75 -17.98
C PRO A 214 -18.85 7.32 -18.46
N GLU A 215 -19.14 7.52 -19.75
CA GLU A 215 -20.40 7.16 -20.41
C GLU A 215 -20.65 5.65 -20.54
N GLU A 216 -19.62 4.82 -20.32
CA GLU A 216 -19.73 3.36 -20.34
C GLU A 216 -20.16 2.76 -18.99
N PHE A 217 -20.16 3.56 -17.91
CA PHE A 217 -20.63 3.11 -16.60
C PHE A 217 -22.16 2.94 -16.58
N LEU A 218 -22.62 1.89 -15.92
CA LEU A 218 -24.03 1.62 -15.78
C LEU A 218 -24.56 2.15 -14.44
N PHE A 219 -25.77 2.71 -14.50
CA PHE A 219 -26.51 3.17 -13.33
C PHE A 219 -27.87 2.44 -13.35
N PRO A 220 -27.92 1.18 -12.88
CA PRO A 220 -29.15 0.39 -12.95
C PRO A 220 -30.23 0.94 -12.03
N ASP A 221 -31.49 0.79 -12.46
CA ASP A 221 -32.67 1.15 -11.65
C ASP A 221 -32.98 0.11 -10.57
N GLU A 222 -32.53 -1.13 -10.74
CA GLU A 222 -32.73 -2.23 -9.79
C GLU A 222 -31.95 -1.97 -8.49
N PRO A 223 -32.62 -1.89 -7.33
CA PRO A 223 -31.97 -1.53 -6.06
C PRO A 223 -30.80 -2.44 -5.66
N GLU A 224 -30.82 -3.72 -6.03
CA GLU A 224 -29.77 -4.67 -5.71
C GLU A 224 -28.49 -4.45 -6.51
N LEU A 225 -28.59 -3.72 -7.63
CA LEU A 225 -27.50 -3.45 -8.55
C LEU A 225 -26.96 -2.01 -8.46
N GLN A 226 -27.62 -1.14 -7.68
CA GLN A 226 -27.17 0.24 -7.53
C GLN A 226 -25.88 0.34 -6.75
N GLY A 227 -25.04 1.31 -7.13
CA GLY A 227 -23.77 1.60 -6.48
C GLY A 227 -23.93 2.43 -5.19
N VAL A 228 -22.81 2.66 -4.56
CA VAL A 228 -22.68 3.50 -3.35
C VAL A 228 -23.04 4.95 -3.68
N HIS A 229 -23.86 5.61 -2.88
CA HIS A 229 -24.00 7.06 -2.95
C HIS A 229 -23.15 7.78 -1.92
N PHE A 230 -22.88 9.05 -2.20
CA PHE A 230 -22.02 9.85 -1.37
C PHE A 230 -22.52 11.29 -1.25
N ILE A 231 -22.15 11.91 -0.14
CA ILE A 231 -22.38 13.32 0.13
C ILE A 231 -21.06 13.92 0.63
N GLY A 232 -20.66 15.04 0.02
CA GLY A 232 -19.60 15.93 0.50
C GLY A 232 -20.20 17.23 0.99
N GLU A 233 -19.85 17.62 2.21
CA GLU A 233 -20.28 18.91 2.77
C GLU A 233 -19.08 19.73 3.22
N GLY A 234 -19.12 21.05 2.94
CA GLY A 234 -18.07 21.94 3.40
C GLY A 234 -18.54 23.35 3.68
N CYS A 235 -17.69 24.07 4.40
CA CYS A 235 -17.87 25.48 4.65
C CYS A 235 -16.60 26.25 4.30
N VAL A 236 -16.80 27.50 3.87
CA VAL A 236 -15.75 28.45 3.52
C VAL A 236 -15.89 29.66 4.43
N THR A 237 -14.88 29.96 5.21
CA THR A 237 -14.82 31.19 6.01
C THR A 237 -13.78 32.13 5.44
N ALA A 238 -14.05 33.45 5.52
CA ALA A 238 -13.19 34.46 4.97
C ALA A 238 -12.85 35.55 6.02
N GLU A 239 -11.65 36.07 5.94
CA GLU A 239 -11.22 37.23 6.70
C GLU A 239 -11.31 38.47 5.80
N GLY A 240 -12.16 39.43 6.18
CA GLY A 240 -12.48 40.63 5.36
C GLY A 240 -13.36 40.28 4.16
N GLY A 241 -13.55 41.26 3.29
CA GLY A 241 -14.24 41.10 2.04
C GLY A 241 -15.68 40.62 2.11
N ARG A 242 -16.12 39.86 1.09
CA ARG A 242 -17.48 39.33 0.97
C ARG A 242 -17.47 37.92 0.35
N ALA A 243 -18.31 37.04 0.86
CA ALA A 243 -18.61 35.75 0.28
C ALA A 243 -19.98 35.74 -0.42
N THR A 244 -20.06 35.17 -1.62
CA THR A 244 -21.31 35.06 -2.39
C THR A 244 -21.40 33.67 -3.02
N GLY A 245 -22.39 32.87 -2.62
CA GLY A 245 -22.71 31.58 -3.26
C GLY A 245 -23.49 31.78 -4.55
N SER A 246 -23.19 31.01 -5.59
CA SER A 246 -23.87 30.98 -6.89
C SER A 246 -23.90 29.55 -7.43
N ALA A 247 -24.50 29.36 -8.61
CA ALA A 247 -24.47 28.04 -9.26
C ALA A 247 -23.03 27.60 -9.67
N ASP A 248 -22.11 28.53 -9.83
CA ASP A 248 -20.74 28.30 -10.27
C ASP A 248 -19.78 28.03 -9.12
N GLY A 249 -20.18 28.32 -7.86
CA GLY A 249 -19.33 28.16 -6.68
C GLY A 249 -19.55 29.28 -5.65
N ILE A 250 -18.61 29.40 -4.70
CA ILE A 250 -18.56 30.46 -3.70
C ILE A 250 -17.46 31.44 -4.09
N LEU A 251 -17.86 32.63 -4.51
CA LEU A 251 -16.95 33.72 -4.83
C LEU A 251 -16.61 34.50 -3.54
N LEU A 252 -15.33 34.64 -3.26
CA LEU A 252 -14.79 35.43 -2.16
C LEU A 252 -14.08 36.64 -2.76
N GLU A 253 -14.56 37.83 -2.44
CA GLU A 253 -14.04 39.09 -3.00
C GLU A 253 -13.32 39.91 -1.94
N HIS A 254 -12.11 40.37 -2.22
CA HIS A 254 -11.30 41.28 -1.39
C HIS A 254 -11.01 40.72 0.04
N VAL A 255 -10.73 39.41 0.14
CA VAL A 255 -10.42 38.74 1.39
C VAL A 255 -8.91 38.73 1.66
N THR A 256 -8.49 38.65 2.93
CA THR A 256 -7.09 38.49 3.33
C THR A 256 -6.80 37.09 3.84
N GLY A 257 -7.84 36.34 4.23
CA GLY A 257 -7.75 34.95 4.64
C GLY A 257 -8.95 34.15 4.15
N VAL A 258 -8.72 32.89 3.81
CA VAL A 258 -9.75 31.91 3.43
C VAL A 258 -9.45 30.63 4.17
N GLU A 259 -10.48 30.02 4.75
CA GLU A 259 -10.40 28.70 5.33
C GLU A 259 -11.53 27.82 4.82
N ILE A 260 -11.18 26.64 4.28
CA ILE A 260 -12.11 25.65 3.74
C ILE A 260 -12.04 24.42 4.64
N ARG A 261 -13.20 23.95 5.07
CA ARG A 261 -13.37 22.72 5.85
C ARG A 261 -14.36 21.82 5.15
N MET A 262 -14.00 20.57 4.92
CA MET A 262 -14.82 19.65 4.15
C MET A 262 -14.78 18.24 4.75
N ALA A 263 -15.93 17.57 4.76
CA ALA A 263 -16.06 16.15 5.06
C ALA A 263 -16.82 15.42 3.96
N ILE A 264 -16.51 14.15 3.77
CA ILE A 264 -17.17 13.26 2.79
C ILE A 264 -17.65 12.02 3.54
N ARG A 265 -18.87 11.57 3.25
CA ARG A 265 -19.42 10.32 3.73
C ARG A 265 -20.17 9.60 2.62
N THR A 266 -20.20 8.28 2.69
CA THR A 266 -20.86 7.43 1.72
C THR A 266 -21.97 6.60 2.36
N SER A 267 -22.77 5.97 1.53
CA SER A 267 -23.80 5.02 1.99
C SER A 267 -23.21 3.65 2.37
N PHE A 268 -21.93 3.37 2.08
CA PHE A 268 -21.34 2.07 2.33
C PHE A 268 -21.40 1.67 3.81
N ARG A 269 -21.93 0.48 4.08
CA ARG A 269 -22.12 -0.05 5.43
C ARG A 269 -21.44 -1.40 5.65
N GLY A 270 -20.91 -1.99 4.59
CA GLY A 270 -20.21 -3.26 4.64
C GLY A 270 -20.30 -4.03 3.32
N PHE A 271 -19.38 -4.94 3.11
CA PHE A 271 -19.18 -5.69 1.86
C PHE A 271 -20.38 -6.55 1.45
N ASP A 272 -21.24 -6.93 2.38
CA ASP A 272 -22.39 -7.83 2.20
C ASP A 272 -23.73 -7.09 2.26
N LYS A 273 -23.74 -5.75 2.29
CA LYS A 273 -24.96 -4.95 2.41
C LYS A 273 -25.43 -4.49 1.03
N ALA A 274 -26.60 -4.96 0.61
CA ALA A 274 -27.28 -4.47 -0.58
C ALA A 274 -27.67 -2.99 -0.42
N TYR A 275 -27.93 -2.30 -1.54
CA TYR A 275 -28.31 -0.88 -1.56
C TYR A 275 -29.37 -0.50 -0.52
N THR A 276 -30.42 -1.32 -0.38
CA THR A 276 -31.51 -1.09 0.60
C THR A 276 -31.10 -1.25 2.07
N GLU A 277 -29.93 -1.81 2.32
CA GLU A 277 -29.35 -2.01 3.65
C GLU A 277 -28.21 -1.01 3.94
N GLN A 278 -27.81 -0.21 2.95
CA GLN A 278 -26.81 0.86 3.06
C GLN A 278 -27.34 2.01 3.94
N TYR A 279 -26.47 2.94 4.30
CA TYR A 279 -26.89 4.16 4.98
C TYR A 279 -27.76 5.01 4.06
N SER A 280 -28.90 5.51 4.58
CA SER A 280 -29.74 6.48 3.87
C SER A 280 -29.10 7.86 3.88
N ASP A 281 -29.51 8.75 2.96
CA ASP A 281 -29.04 10.14 2.90
C ASP A 281 -29.21 10.86 4.24
N ALA A 282 -30.31 10.66 4.93
CA ALA A 282 -30.53 11.24 6.25
C ALA A 282 -29.50 10.77 7.30
N GLN A 283 -29.06 9.50 7.22
CA GLN A 283 -27.99 8.98 8.08
C GLN A 283 -26.62 9.52 7.67
N ILE A 284 -26.37 9.67 6.37
CA ILE A 284 -25.14 10.29 5.85
C ILE A 284 -25.05 11.75 6.32
N HIS A 285 -26.10 12.54 6.17
CA HIS A 285 -26.15 13.93 6.68
C HIS A 285 -25.94 14.00 8.20
N HIS A 286 -26.49 13.06 8.97
CA HIS A 286 -26.25 13.00 10.42
C HIS A 286 -24.78 12.75 10.75
N MET A 287 -24.11 11.85 10.01
CA MET A 287 -22.67 11.57 10.18
C MET A 287 -21.84 12.79 9.78
N LEU A 288 -22.18 13.44 8.66
CA LEU A 288 -21.49 14.67 8.21
C LEU A 288 -21.65 15.82 9.21
N ALA A 289 -22.86 16.02 9.76
CA ALA A 289 -23.08 17.03 10.80
C ALA A 289 -22.18 16.81 12.01
N ALA A 290 -21.97 15.57 12.44
CA ALA A 290 -21.06 15.24 13.53
C ALA A 290 -19.57 15.49 13.18
N ASP A 291 -19.19 15.25 11.93
CA ASP A 291 -17.82 15.56 11.47
C ASP A 291 -17.60 17.08 11.32
N LEU A 292 -18.56 17.81 10.76
CA LEU A 292 -18.50 19.27 10.65
C LEU A 292 -18.51 19.96 12.02
N GLU A 293 -19.22 19.40 13.01
CA GLU A 293 -19.13 19.88 14.40
C GLU A 293 -17.70 19.76 14.95
N LYS A 294 -17.03 18.64 14.73
CA LYS A 294 -15.61 18.49 15.12
C LYS A 294 -14.70 19.45 14.36
N LEU A 295 -14.98 19.65 13.09
CA LEU A 295 -14.25 20.60 12.23
C LEU A 295 -14.52 22.06 12.58
N SER A 296 -15.53 22.39 13.41
CA SER A 296 -15.87 23.78 13.79
C SER A 296 -14.88 24.42 14.79
N LYS A 297 -13.96 23.65 15.36
CA LYS A 297 -12.92 24.14 16.27
C LYS A 297 -12.00 25.18 15.62
N PRO A 298 -11.30 26.01 16.41
CA PRO A 298 -10.27 26.89 15.89
C PRO A 298 -9.19 26.15 15.10
N PHE A 299 -8.65 26.76 14.05
CA PHE A 299 -7.64 26.16 13.18
C PHE A 299 -6.45 25.58 13.95
N GLU A 300 -5.88 26.34 14.87
CA GLU A 300 -4.75 25.90 15.68
C GLU A 300 -5.08 24.68 16.59
N GLU A 301 -6.31 24.59 17.08
CA GLU A 301 -6.75 23.43 17.86
C GLU A 301 -6.85 22.19 16.97
N LEU A 302 -7.48 22.31 15.78
CA LEU A 302 -7.55 21.24 14.80
C LEU A 302 -6.16 20.75 14.37
N LEU A 303 -5.25 21.69 14.09
CA LEU A 303 -3.88 21.39 13.70
C LEU A 303 -3.13 20.67 14.82
N ASN A 304 -3.25 21.12 16.05
CA ASN A 304 -2.59 20.49 17.20
C ASN A 304 -3.12 19.08 17.46
N GLU A 305 -4.45 18.87 17.47
CA GLU A 305 -5.07 17.56 17.63
C GLU A 305 -4.65 16.59 16.50
N HIS A 306 -4.63 17.08 15.26
CA HIS A 306 -4.17 16.31 14.10
C HIS A 306 -2.71 15.86 14.27
N VAL A 307 -1.82 16.79 14.61
CA VAL A 307 -0.38 16.51 14.76
C VAL A 307 -0.11 15.57 15.94
N GLU A 308 -0.78 15.75 17.06
CA GLU A 308 -0.62 14.90 18.25
C GLU A 308 -1.06 13.46 17.96
N GLU A 309 -2.23 13.28 17.37
CA GLU A 309 -2.74 11.96 16.99
C GLU A 309 -1.82 11.28 15.97
N TYR A 310 -1.46 11.97 14.89
CA TYR A 310 -0.60 11.43 13.85
C TYR A 310 0.77 11.02 14.39
N ARG A 311 1.41 11.87 15.21
CA ARG A 311 2.70 11.58 15.85
C ARG A 311 2.65 10.40 16.80
N SER A 312 1.49 10.09 17.36
CA SER A 312 1.34 8.91 18.23
C SER A 312 1.64 7.59 17.50
N PHE A 313 1.56 7.59 16.17
CA PHE A 313 1.94 6.49 15.28
C PHE A 313 3.29 6.76 14.60
N TYR A 314 3.41 7.88 13.90
CA TYR A 314 4.60 8.19 13.11
C TYR A 314 5.87 8.29 13.96
N GLY A 315 5.79 8.84 15.15
CA GLY A 315 6.91 9.01 16.09
C GLY A 315 7.41 7.71 16.75
N ARG A 316 6.76 6.56 16.50
CA ARG A 316 7.14 5.29 17.15
C ARG A 316 8.47 4.75 16.65
N THR A 317 8.80 5.00 15.39
CA THR A 317 10.06 4.60 14.77
C THR A 317 10.71 5.75 14.03
N SER A 318 12.04 5.77 14.03
CA SER A 318 12.80 6.74 13.25
C SER A 318 14.05 6.12 12.62
N LEU A 319 14.48 6.69 11.51
CA LEU A 319 15.76 6.40 10.86
C LEU A 319 16.44 7.71 10.51
N ARG A 320 17.70 7.84 10.85
CA ARG A 320 18.60 8.94 10.44
C ARG A 320 19.87 8.34 9.87
N LEU A 321 20.30 8.85 8.72
CA LEU A 321 21.51 8.43 8.05
C LEU A 321 22.34 9.69 7.73
N TRP A 322 23.67 9.63 7.91
CA TRP A 322 24.55 10.77 7.61
C TRP A 322 25.96 10.31 7.20
N ASP A 323 26.65 11.19 6.51
CA ASP A 323 28.07 11.02 6.15
C ASP A 323 28.97 11.84 7.08
N ASP A 324 30.25 11.41 7.23
CA ASP A 324 31.25 12.12 8.01
C ASP A 324 31.72 13.45 7.36
N VAL A 325 31.47 13.59 6.07
CA VAL A 325 31.78 14.80 5.31
C VAL A 325 30.49 15.44 4.85
N PRO A 326 30.09 16.58 5.42
CA PRO A 326 28.90 17.29 4.98
C PRO A 326 29.13 17.91 3.60
N LYS A 327 28.95 17.13 2.52
CA LYS A 327 29.03 17.68 1.15
C LYS A 327 27.72 18.30 0.65
N ILE A 328 26.61 17.93 1.29
CA ILE A 328 25.28 18.46 0.98
C ILE A 328 24.54 18.90 2.25
N SER A 329 24.79 18.29 3.43
CA SER A 329 24.00 18.47 4.65
C SER A 329 24.01 19.87 5.30
N ALA A 330 25.01 20.72 5.05
CA ALA A 330 24.99 22.13 5.47
C ALA A 330 24.39 23.06 4.42
N GLU A 331 24.26 22.60 3.18
CA GLU A 331 23.72 23.34 2.02
C GLU A 331 22.44 22.70 1.48
N THR A 332 21.95 21.56 2.03
CA THR A 332 20.75 20.85 1.55
C THR A 332 19.48 21.67 1.67
N SER A 333 19.43 22.65 2.57
CA SER A 333 18.33 23.63 2.63
C SER A 333 18.21 24.51 1.39
N GLN A 334 19.17 24.47 0.47
CA GLN A 334 19.17 25.23 -0.79
C GLN A 334 18.68 24.41 -1.98
N TYR A 335 18.70 23.05 -1.88
CA TYR A 335 18.31 22.16 -2.98
C TYR A 335 16.92 21.55 -2.71
N ASP A 336 16.05 21.63 -3.69
CA ASP A 336 14.77 20.91 -3.63
C ASP A 336 14.98 19.40 -3.90
N LEU A 337 13.94 18.63 -3.65
CA LEU A 337 14.02 17.16 -3.75
C LEU A 337 14.37 16.68 -5.17
N ARG A 338 13.93 17.38 -6.22
CA ARG A 338 14.27 17.03 -7.60
C ARG A 338 15.75 17.24 -7.87
N GLU A 339 16.30 18.37 -7.40
CA GLU A 339 17.73 18.68 -7.53
C GLU A 339 18.58 17.63 -6.78
N ARG A 340 18.14 17.20 -5.58
CA ARG A 340 18.80 16.15 -4.80
C ARG A 340 18.78 14.80 -5.51
N LEU A 341 17.61 14.37 -6.03
CA LEU A 341 17.47 13.11 -6.78
C LEU A 341 18.32 13.11 -8.07
N ALA A 342 18.37 14.24 -8.79
CA ALA A 342 19.22 14.36 -9.98
C ALA A 342 20.69 14.22 -9.63
N ALA A 343 21.19 14.93 -8.60
CA ALA A 343 22.57 14.82 -8.14
C ALA A 343 22.91 13.40 -7.66
N PHE A 344 21.98 12.74 -6.94
CA PHE A 344 22.14 11.37 -6.51
C PHE A 344 22.26 10.40 -7.69
N HIS A 345 21.46 10.59 -8.73
CA HIS A 345 21.53 9.81 -9.96
C HIS A 345 22.88 9.99 -10.70
N GLU A 346 23.47 11.17 -10.62
CA GLU A 346 24.82 11.49 -11.13
C GLU A 346 25.96 10.96 -10.24
N GLY A 347 25.62 10.33 -9.10
CA GLY A 347 26.56 9.66 -8.21
C GLY A 347 26.97 10.46 -6.96
N ALA A 348 26.27 11.56 -6.66
CA ALA A 348 26.47 12.26 -5.39
C ALA A 348 26.02 11.37 -4.21
N SER A 349 26.74 11.49 -3.07
CA SER A 349 26.29 10.85 -1.82
C SER A 349 25.20 11.67 -1.16
N ASP A 350 24.05 11.04 -0.92
CA ASP A 350 22.97 11.63 -0.14
C ASP A 350 22.24 10.52 0.65
N PRO A 351 22.81 10.08 1.78
CA PRO A 351 22.21 9.00 2.58
C PRO A 351 20.87 9.37 3.18
N GLU A 352 20.55 10.64 3.34
CA GLU A 352 19.27 11.10 3.86
C GLU A 352 18.10 10.76 2.91
N LEU A 353 18.33 10.69 1.58
CA LEU A 353 17.29 10.28 0.63
C LEU A 353 16.73 8.89 0.94
N TYR A 354 17.57 7.95 1.37
CA TYR A 354 17.11 6.63 1.80
C TYR A 354 16.20 6.72 3.04
N ALA A 355 16.55 7.60 3.99
CA ALA A 355 15.74 7.82 5.18
C ALA A 355 14.43 8.58 4.87
N ILE A 356 14.44 9.50 3.89
CA ILE A 356 13.24 10.20 3.43
C ILE A 356 12.27 9.21 2.78
N LEU A 357 12.73 8.33 1.90
CA LEU A 357 11.86 7.34 1.25
C LEU A 357 11.28 6.34 2.26
N PHE A 358 12.07 5.91 3.26
CA PHE A 358 11.58 5.12 4.40
C PHE A 358 10.49 5.84 5.19
N ALA A 359 10.74 7.10 5.52
CA ALA A 359 9.80 7.94 6.25
C ALA A 359 8.51 8.19 5.46
N PHE A 360 8.63 8.36 4.15
CA PHE A 360 7.51 8.57 3.23
C PHE A 360 6.63 7.32 3.11
N GLY A 361 7.19 6.12 2.96
CA GLY A 361 6.38 4.89 2.94
C GLY A 361 5.61 4.70 4.27
N LYS A 362 6.24 4.96 5.42
CA LYS A 362 5.56 4.94 6.71
C LYS A 362 4.44 6.00 6.80
N TYR A 363 4.68 7.21 6.29
CA TYR A 363 3.69 8.27 6.17
C TYR A 363 2.49 7.82 5.32
N LEU A 364 2.74 7.23 4.16
CA LEU A 364 1.70 6.77 3.24
C LEU A 364 0.80 5.69 3.87
N LEU A 365 1.35 4.72 4.60
CA LEU A 365 0.54 3.71 5.27
C LEU A 365 -0.36 4.34 6.35
N ILE A 366 0.18 5.20 7.21
CA ILE A 366 -0.59 5.87 8.26
C ILE A 366 -1.68 6.77 7.66
N SER A 367 -1.46 7.31 6.47
CA SER A 367 -2.41 8.19 5.78
C SER A 367 -3.45 7.44 4.95
N SER A 368 -3.26 6.13 4.66
CA SER A 368 -4.15 5.35 3.78
C SER A 368 -4.82 4.14 4.45
N SER A 369 -4.40 3.75 5.66
CA SER A 369 -4.95 2.58 6.34
C SER A 369 -4.94 2.79 7.85
N ARG A 370 -6.12 2.87 8.45
CA ARG A 370 -6.30 3.12 9.89
C ARG A 370 -7.43 2.26 10.46
N PRO A 371 -7.50 2.06 11.79
CA PRO A 371 -8.64 1.43 12.41
C PRO A 371 -9.97 2.07 11.98
N GLY A 372 -10.92 1.25 11.54
CA GLY A 372 -12.23 1.69 11.09
C GLY A 372 -12.31 2.21 9.64
N THR A 373 -11.24 2.10 8.85
CA THR A 373 -11.20 2.41 7.40
C THR A 373 -11.07 1.13 6.57
N GLN A 374 -11.00 1.26 5.23
CA GLN A 374 -10.70 0.15 4.36
C GLN A 374 -9.19 -0.14 4.30
N ALA A 375 -8.81 -1.31 3.81
CA ALA A 375 -7.42 -1.63 3.53
C ALA A 375 -6.86 -0.70 2.44
N ALA A 376 -5.54 -0.45 2.47
CA ALA A 376 -4.88 0.27 1.40
C ALA A 376 -4.93 -0.56 0.10
N ASN A 377 -5.57 -0.01 -0.95
CA ASN A 377 -5.64 -0.63 -2.27
C ASN A 377 -4.31 -0.47 -3.05
N LEU A 378 -4.26 -0.82 -4.34
CA LEU A 378 -3.06 -0.67 -5.17
C LEU A 378 -2.47 0.74 -5.20
N GLN A 379 -3.29 1.77 -4.96
CA GLN A 379 -2.87 3.18 -4.89
C GLN A 379 -3.06 3.78 -3.47
N GLY A 380 -3.23 2.94 -2.46
CA GLY A 380 -3.53 3.39 -1.09
C GLY A 380 -4.96 3.87 -0.97
N ILE A 381 -5.15 5.19 -1.02
CA ILE A 381 -6.46 5.85 -1.15
C ILE A 381 -6.43 6.96 -2.22
N TRP A 382 -5.32 7.11 -2.95
CA TRP A 382 -5.12 8.20 -3.91
C TRP A 382 -5.23 7.69 -5.34
N SER A 383 -6.25 8.13 -6.05
CA SER A 383 -6.44 7.88 -7.47
C SER A 383 -7.17 9.05 -8.11
N ASN A 384 -6.66 9.55 -9.24
CA ASN A 384 -7.32 10.58 -10.04
C ASN A 384 -7.99 10.03 -11.31
N ASP A 385 -7.80 8.74 -11.59
CA ASP A 385 -8.38 8.09 -12.76
C ASP A 385 -9.80 7.61 -12.46
N ILE A 386 -10.70 7.75 -13.42
CA ILE A 386 -12.05 7.18 -13.38
C ILE A 386 -11.98 5.65 -13.51
N ILE A 387 -11.02 5.16 -14.27
CA ILE A 387 -10.67 3.74 -14.38
C ILE A 387 -9.18 3.63 -14.17
N PRO A 388 -8.75 3.51 -12.90
CA PRO A 388 -7.34 3.39 -12.59
C PRO A 388 -6.75 2.08 -13.10
N PRO A 389 -5.44 2.02 -13.30
CA PRO A 389 -4.75 0.78 -13.63
C PRO A 389 -5.12 -0.33 -12.66
N TRP A 390 -5.43 -1.51 -13.20
CA TRP A 390 -5.94 -2.67 -12.43
C TRP A 390 -7.08 -2.31 -11.49
N PHE A 391 -7.91 -1.33 -11.88
CA PHE A 391 -9.08 -0.85 -11.12
C PHE A 391 -8.76 -0.32 -9.71
N SER A 392 -7.48 -0.13 -9.38
CA SER A 392 -6.96 0.17 -8.05
C SER A 392 -7.53 -0.80 -6.99
N ASP A 393 -7.55 -2.08 -7.33
CA ASP A 393 -8.12 -3.15 -6.52
C ASP A 393 -7.23 -3.58 -5.33
N PHE A 394 -7.62 -4.62 -4.62
CA PHE A 394 -6.75 -5.33 -3.69
C PHE A 394 -6.18 -6.55 -4.41
N THR A 395 -5.04 -6.38 -5.08
CA THR A 395 -4.34 -7.51 -5.71
C THR A 395 -3.61 -8.31 -4.63
N VAL A 396 -4.02 -9.58 -4.45
CA VAL A 396 -3.59 -10.45 -3.34
C VAL A 396 -2.66 -11.58 -3.79
N ASN A 397 -1.81 -11.31 -4.77
CA ASN A 397 -0.74 -12.23 -5.20
C ASN A 397 0.67 -11.69 -4.90
N ILE A 398 0.79 -10.51 -4.28
CA ILE A 398 1.97 -9.84 -3.75
C ILE A 398 1.66 -8.43 -3.19
N ASN A 399 0.82 -7.63 -3.87
CA ASN A 399 0.72 -6.19 -3.68
C ASN A 399 0.10 -5.83 -2.32
N THR A 400 -1.09 -6.33 -2.02
CA THR A 400 -1.77 -6.10 -0.74
C THR A 400 -0.95 -6.67 0.42
N GLU A 401 -0.31 -7.81 0.24
CA GLU A 401 0.57 -8.41 1.23
C GLU A 401 1.75 -7.47 1.55
N MET A 402 2.40 -6.94 0.51
CA MET A 402 3.53 -6.02 0.64
C MET A 402 3.13 -4.71 1.33
N ASN A 403 1.90 -4.22 1.12
CA ASN A 403 1.40 -3.02 1.77
C ASN A 403 1.50 -3.10 3.31
N TYR A 404 1.43 -4.29 3.89
CA TYR A 404 1.37 -4.48 5.34
C TYR A 404 2.61 -5.12 5.97
N TRP A 405 3.66 -5.46 5.20
CA TRP A 405 4.87 -6.09 5.76
C TRP A 405 5.58 -5.22 6.79
N MET A 406 5.42 -3.90 6.73
CA MET A 406 6.08 -3.00 7.68
C MET A 406 5.34 -2.84 9.01
N THR A 407 4.08 -3.30 9.14
CA THR A 407 3.23 -2.98 10.31
C THR A 407 3.81 -3.51 11.61
N GLY A 408 4.31 -4.74 11.62
CA GLY A 408 4.97 -5.34 12.78
C GLY A 408 6.29 -4.64 13.13
N PRO A 409 7.31 -4.69 12.26
CA PRO A 409 8.64 -4.19 12.56
C PRO A 409 8.71 -2.68 12.81
N LEU A 410 7.78 -1.86 12.28
CA LEU A 410 7.73 -0.42 12.51
C LEU A 410 6.76 0.00 13.64
N ASN A 411 6.30 -0.94 14.46
CA ASN A 411 5.40 -0.66 15.59
C ASN A 411 4.07 0.01 15.16
N LEU A 412 3.54 -0.40 14.01
CA LEU A 412 2.32 0.12 13.39
C LEU A 412 1.20 -0.94 13.33
N ALA A 413 1.19 -1.88 14.27
CA ALA A 413 0.26 -3.02 14.29
C ALA A 413 -1.22 -2.60 14.12
N LYS A 414 -1.64 -1.46 14.69
CA LYS A 414 -3.01 -0.96 14.54
C LYS A 414 -3.40 -0.63 13.10
N MET A 415 -2.43 -0.28 12.24
CA MET A 415 -2.68 0.02 10.82
C MET A 415 -3.06 -1.22 10.02
N GLN A 416 -2.93 -2.42 10.58
CA GLN A 416 -3.32 -3.68 9.92
C GLN A 416 -4.78 -4.08 10.19
N GLU A 417 -5.51 -3.41 11.08
CA GLU A 417 -6.91 -3.73 11.37
C GLU A 417 -7.80 -3.77 10.10
N PRO A 418 -7.68 -2.83 9.15
CA PRO A 418 -8.44 -2.89 7.90
C PRO A 418 -8.18 -4.16 7.09
N LEU A 419 -6.93 -4.65 7.07
CA LEU A 419 -6.60 -5.93 6.41
C LEU A 419 -7.26 -7.13 7.11
N VAL A 420 -7.30 -7.14 8.44
CA VAL A 420 -8.02 -8.20 9.19
C VAL A 420 -9.51 -8.20 8.82
N ASN A 421 -10.11 -7.02 8.70
CA ASN A 421 -11.52 -6.88 8.32
C ASN A 421 -11.76 -7.32 6.87
N LEU A 422 -10.85 -7.02 5.94
CA LEU A 422 -10.88 -7.55 4.58
C LEU A 422 -10.82 -9.08 4.59
N CYS A 423 -9.87 -9.70 5.32
CA CYS A 423 -9.78 -11.16 5.40
C CYS A 423 -11.06 -11.80 5.97
N LYS A 424 -11.71 -11.19 6.97
CA LYS A 424 -13.00 -11.69 7.45
C LYS A 424 -14.10 -11.69 6.37
N ALA A 425 -14.08 -10.70 5.48
CA ALA A 425 -15.00 -10.64 4.35
C ALA A 425 -14.66 -11.74 3.32
N LEU A 426 -13.35 -11.93 3.05
CA LEU A 426 -12.86 -12.96 2.13
C LEU A 426 -13.20 -14.36 2.61
N VAL A 427 -13.05 -14.68 3.90
CA VAL A 427 -13.51 -15.96 4.46
C VAL A 427 -14.98 -16.21 4.14
N LYS A 428 -15.85 -15.24 4.40
CA LYS A 428 -17.30 -15.40 4.21
C LYS A 428 -17.66 -15.70 2.75
N ASN A 429 -17.11 -14.94 1.81
CA ASN A 429 -17.36 -15.13 0.38
C ASN A 429 -16.57 -16.31 -0.19
N GLY A 430 -15.36 -16.51 0.27
CA GLY A 430 -14.44 -17.55 -0.17
C GLY A 430 -14.90 -18.97 0.16
N GLN A 431 -15.67 -19.16 1.23
CA GLN A 431 -16.31 -20.44 1.54
C GLN A 431 -17.30 -20.86 0.43
N LYS A 432 -18.03 -19.89 -0.16
CA LYS A 432 -18.88 -20.15 -1.32
C LYS A 432 -18.01 -20.51 -2.54
N THR A 433 -16.97 -19.74 -2.80
CA THR A 433 -16.04 -19.96 -3.92
C THR A 433 -15.35 -21.32 -3.83
N ALA A 434 -14.84 -21.72 -2.65
CA ALA A 434 -14.24 -23.03 -2.45
C ALA A 434 -15.20 -24.18 -2.75
N ARG A 435 -16.43 -24.06 -2.25
CA ARG A 435 -17.46 -25.09 -2.45
C ARG A 435 -17.94 -25.16 -3.89
N GLU A 436 -18.30 -24.03 -4.51
CA GLU A 436 -18.93 -23.99 -5.82
C GLU A 436 -17.97 -24.18 -6.98
N LEU A 437 -16.73 -23.67 -6.88
CA LEU A 437 -15.75 -23.73 -7.97
C LEU A 437 -14.72 -24.86 -7.82
N LEU A 438 -14.40 -25.24 -6.57
CA LEU A 438 -13.33 -26.18 -6.28
C LEU A 438 -13.82 -27.44 -5.57
N ASN A 439 -15.12 -27.53 -5.25
CA ASN A 439 -15.78 -28.63 -4.57
C ASN A 439 -15.03 -29.07 -3.30
N CYS A 440 -14.67 -28.09 -2.43
CA CYS A 440 -13.97 -28.37 -1.20
C CYS A 440 -14.44 -27.48 -0.03
N GLU A 441 -14.03 -27.86 1.18
CA GLU A 441 -14.20 -27.06 2.40
C GLU A 441 -13.17 -25.95 2.49
N GLY A 442 -13.34 -25.06 3.45
CA GLY A 442 -12.48 -23.91 3.71
C GLY A 442 -12.83 -22.71 2.84
N THR A 443 -11.86 -21.80 2.70
CA THR A 443 -12.03 -20.56 1.95
C THR A 443 -11.01 -20.46 0.82
N ALA A 444 -11.43 -19.98 -0.35
CA ALA A 444 -10.58 -19.73 -1.51
C ALA A 444 -10.74 -18.27 -1.97
N CYS A 445 -9.64 -17.57 -2.16
CA CYS A 445 -9.61 -16.25 -2.77
C CYS A 445 -8.62 -16.23 -3.92
N PHE A 446 -9.09 -15.88 -5.12
CA PHE A 446 -8.25 -15.74 -6.29
C PHE A 446 -7.41 -14.46 -6.21
N HIS A 447 -6.61 -14.16 -7.25
CA HIS A 447 -5.48 -13.23 -7.20
C HIS A 447 -5.86 -11.77 -6.90
N ASN A 448 -7.14 -11.37 -7.02
CA ASN A 448 -7.59 -10.02 -6.73
C ASN A 448 -9.00 -9.97 -6.13
N THR A 449 -9.25 -8.92 -5.38
CA THR A 449 -10.52 -8.66 -4.71
C THR A 449 -10.84 -7.16 -4.69
N ASP A 450 -12.02 -6.81 -4.20
CA ASP A 450 -12.53 -5.42 -4.11
C ASP A 450 -13.24 -5.18 -2.77
N ILE A 451 -13.83 -4.01 -2.60
CA ILE A 451 -14.53 -3.64 -1.37
C ILE A 451 -15.71 -4.59 -1.04
N TRP A 452 -16.24 -5.29 -2.05
CA TRP A 452 -17.32 -6.25 -1.89
C TRP A 452 -16.82 -7.66 -1.52
N GLY A 453 -15.50 -7.80 -1.34
CA GLY A 453 -14.88 -9.07 -0.98
C GLY A 453 -15.03 -10.14 -2.06
N LYS A 454 -14.83 -9.78 -3.33
CA LYS A 454 -14.81 -10.73 -4.45
C LYS A 454 -13.74 -11.79 -4.23
N THR A 455 -14.09 -13.05 -4.38
CA THR A 455 -13.18 -14.19 -4.18
C THR A 455 -13.05 -15.11 -5.39
N SER A 456 -13.95 -14.99 -6.40
CA SER A 456 -13.86 -15.74 -7.66
C SER A 456 -12.73 -15.25 -8.56
N PRO A 457 -12.31 -16.04 -9.57
CA PRO A 457 -11.32 -15.58 -10.53
C PRO A 457 -11.80 -14.34 -11.29
N ALA A 458 -10.85 -13.48 -11.70
CA ALA A 458 -11.09 -12.43 -12.68
C ALA A 458 -11.13 -13.01 -14.10
N THR A 459 -11.60 -12.19 -15.07
CA THR A 459 -11.50 -12.56 -16.47
C THR A 459 -10.06 -12.57 -16.95
N GLY A 460 -9.71 -13.47 -17.87
CA GLY A 460 -8.43 -13.42 -18.57
C GLY A 460 -7.65 -14.73 -18.59
N LYS A 461 -6.31 -14.61 -18.58
CA LYS A 461 -5.41 -15.75 -18.70
C LYS A 461 -5.18 -16.47 -17.38
N ALA A 462 -4.94 -17.78 -17.43
CA ALA A 462 -4.70 -18.61 -16.26
C ALA A 462 -3.50 -18.14 -15.40
N VAL A 463 -2.51 -17.50 -16.00
CA VAL A 463 -1.28 -17.04 -15.32
C VAL A 463 -1.54 -16.09 -14.17
N TRP A 464 -2.58 -15.26 -14.24
CA TRP A 464 -3.04 -14.42 -13.13
C TRP A 464 -4.41 -14.86 -12.59
N ALA A 465 -5.36 -15.20 -13.46
CA ALA A 465 -6.74 -15.44 -13.05
C ALA A 465 -6.96 -16.79 -12.31
N PHE A 466 -6.11 -17.80 -12.53
CA PHE A 466 -6.21 -19.07 -11.82
C PHE A 466 -5.15 -19.23 -10.74
N TRP A 467 -5.37 -18.59 -9.60
CA TRP A 467 -4.50 -18.76 -8.42
C TRP A 467 -5.31 -18.48 -7.15
N PRO A 468 -5.91 -19.52 -6.51
CA PRO A 468 -6.88 -19.36 -5.40
C PRO A 468 -6.25 -19.29 -4.01
N PHE A 469 -5.06 -18.70 -3.85
CA PHE A 469 -4.27 -18.68 -2.62
C PHE A 469 -4.03 -17.27 -2.05
N GLY A 470 -4.76 -16.26 -2.53
CA GLY A 470 -4.57 -14.86 -2.10
C GLY A 470 -4.76 -14.71 -0.59
N GLU A 471 -5.88 -15.18 -0.04
CA GLU A 471 -6.11 -15.10 1.39
C GLU A 471 -5.17 -16.00 2.21
N ALA A 472 -4.79 -17.17 1.67
CA ALA A 472 -3.81 -18.04 2.32
C ALA A 472 -2.43 -17.35 2.46
N TRP A 473 -2.06 -16.50 1.49
CA TRP A 473 -0.86 -15.66 1.62
C TRP A 473 -1.06 -14.54 2.65
N LEU A 474 -2.21 -13.83 2.62
CA LEU A 474 -2.53 -12.80 3.61
C LEU A 474 -2.50 -13.31 5.06
N CYS A 475 -2.82 -14.60 5.29
CA CYS A 475 -2.67 -15.22 6.61
C CYS A 475 -1.25 -15.09 7.17
N ARG A 476 -0.21 -15.05 6.31
CA ARG A 476 1.17 -14.79 6.75
C ARG A 476 1.31 -13.40 7.36
N ASN A 477 0.70 -12.38 6.74
CA ASN A 477 0.69 -11.02 7.29
C ASN A 477 0.02 -10.98 8.66
N LEU A 478 -1.13 -11.65 8.79
CA LEU A 478 -1.87 -11.70 10.06
C LEU A 478 -1.06 -12.39 11.14
N PHE A 479 -0.47 -13.56 10.85
CA PHE A 479 0.31 -14.30 11.82
C PHE A 479 1.64 -13.61 12.18
N ASP A 480 2.27 -12.96 11.22
CA ASP A 480 3.51 -12.20 11.44
C ASP A 480 3.28 -11.05 12.43
N GLN A 481 2.15 -10.35 12.35
CA GLN A 481 1.80 -9.34 13.36
C GLN A 481 1.71 -9.93 14.76
N TYR A 482 1.11 -11.12 14.91
CA TYR A 482 1.13 -11.81 16.20
C TYR A 482 2.58 -12.04 16.67
N LEU A 483 3.48 -12.49 15.80
CA LEU A 483 4.88 -12.73 16.17
C LEU A 483 5.60 -11.46 16.66
N PHE A 484 5.24 -10.28 16.13
CA PHE A 484 5.80 -9.00 16.57
C PHE A 484 5.16 -8.45 17.84
N THR A 485 3.88 -8.74 18.09
CA THR A 485 3.12 -8.14 19.22
C THR A 485 2.98 -9.08 20.41
N GLU A 486 3.01 -10.39 20.18
CA GLU A 486 2.65 -11.45 21.14
C GLU A 486 1.26 -11.27 21.77
N ASP A 487 0.36 -10.53 21.08
CA ASP A 487 -1.01 -10.32 21.52
C ASP A 487 -1.86 -11.58 21.30
N LYS A 488 -2.19 -12.27 22.39
CA LYS A 488 -2.98 -13.51 22.33
C LYS A 488 -4.45 -13.28 22.01
N GLU A 489 -5.00 -12.10 22.31
CA GLU A 489 -6.38 -11.79 21.94
C GLU A 489 -6.46 -11.55 20.43
N TYR A 490 -5.50 -10.83 19.86
CA TYR A 490 -5.36 -10.73 18.41
C TYR A 490 -5.16 -12.13 17.75
N LEU A 491 -4.32 -12.98 18.32
CA LEU A 491 -4.15 -14.35 17.81
C LEU A 491 -5.46 -15.12 17.80
N LYS A 492 -6.28 -15.05 18.86
CA LYS A 492 -7.62 -15.68 18.91
C LYS A 492 -8.53 -15.13 17.82
N GLU A 493 -8.45 -13.85 17.51
CA GLU A 493 -9.26 -13.19 16.48
C GLU A 493 -8.94 -13.73 15.08
N ILE A 494 -7.64 -13.94 14.77
CA ILE A 494 -7.21 -14.37 13.44
C ILE A 494 -7.23 -15.88 13.23
N MET A 495 -7.17 -16.70 14.29
CA MET A 495 -7.14 -18.16 14.17
C MET A 495 -8.29 -18.75 13.32
N PRO A 496 -9.54 -18.29 13.41
CA PRO A 496 -10.60 -18.77 12.51
C PRO A 496 -10.32 -18.51 11.03
N ILE A 497 -9.67 -17.38 10.70
CA ILE A 497 -9.27 -17.04 9.33
C ILE A 497 -8.21 -18.04 8.85
N LEU A 498 -7.17 -18.27 9.67
CA LEU A 498 -6.13 -19.25 9.35
C LEU A 498 -6.73 -20.65 9.17
N GLU A 499 -7.62 -21.06 10.07
CA GLU A 499 -8.23 -22.41 10.05
C GLU A 499 -8.99 -22.66 8.74
N GLU A 500 -9.81 -21.71 8.27
CA GLU A 500 -10.55 -21.88 7.03
C GLU A 500 -9.62 -21.97 5.81
N ASN A 501 -8.53 -21.20 5.77
CA ASN A 501 -7.50 -21.32 4.74
C ASN A 501 -6.72 -22.64 4.83
N VAL A 502 -6.47 -23.15 6.04
CA VAL A 502 -5.87 -24.48 6.28
C VAL A 502 -6.77 -25.59 5.74
N ARG A 503 -8.08 -25.55 6.03
CA ARG A 503 -9.07 -26.52 5.50
C ARG A 503 -9.02 -26.54 3.97
N PHE A 504 -8.99 -25.37 3.35
CA PHE A 504 -8.88 -25.23 1.91
C PHE A 504 -7.58 -25.86 1.37
N CYS A 505 -6.43 -25.52 1.93
CA CYS A 505 -5.14 -26.04 1.48
C CYS A 505 -5.06 -27.57 1.67
N LEU A 506 -5.54 -28.12 2.80
CA LEU A 506 -5.61 -29.56 3.02
C LEU A 506 -6.47 -30.27 1.96
N ALA A 507 -7.64 -29.70 1.63
CA ALA A 507 -8.56 -30.26 0.64
C ALA A 507 -8.00 -30.22 -0.81
N GLN A 508 -7.07 -29.30 -1.10
CA GLN A 508 -6.42 -29.22 -2.43
C GLN A 508 -5.20 -30.15 -2.56
N LEU A 509 -4.69 -30.71 -1.47
CA LEU A 509 -3.57 -31.65 -1.53
C LEU A 509 -3.96 -32.94 -2.26
N GLN A 510 -3.16 -33.28 -3.23
CA GLN A 510 -3.31 -34.47 -4.08
C GLN A 510 -2.06 -35.35 -3.96
N LYS A 511 -2.25 -36.67 -4.04
CA LYS A 511 -1.12 -37.60 -4.05
C LYS A 511 -0.43 -37.57 -5.42
N THR A 512 0.88 -37.31 -5.41
CA THR A 512 1.77 -37.41 -6.58
C THR A 512 2.80 -38.52 -6.33
N ASP A 513 3.66 -38.76 -7.33
CA ASP A 513 4.76 -39.73 -7.17
C ASP A 513 5.84 -39.26 -6.18
N GLN A 514 5.91 -37.95 -5.90
CA GLN A 514 6.90 -37.33 -5.00
C GLN A 514 6.36 -37.03 -3.60
N GLY A 515 5.05 -37.11 -3.37
CA GLY A 515 4.41 -36.77 -2.10
C GLY A 515 3.04 -36.11 -2.30
N LEU A 516 2.62 -35.32 -1.33
CA LEU A 516 1.40 -34.50 -1.43
C LEU A 516 1.70 -33.16 -2.07
N ALA A 517 0.95 -32.78 -3.10
CA ALA A 517 1.07 -31.48 -3.76
C ALA A 517 -0.30 -30.91 -4.14
N ILE A 518 -0.39 -29.60 -4.28
CA ILE A 518 -1.57 -28.87 -4.73
C ILE A 518 -1.57 -28.84 -6.26
N CYS A 519 -2.55 -29.47 -6.88
CA CYS A 519 -2.68 -29.66 -8.31
C CYS A 519 -4.09 -29.33 -8.83
N PRO A 520 -4.26 -28.61 -9.98
CA PRO A 520 -3.22 -27.93 -10.76
C PRO A 520 -2.80 -26.62 -10.11
N ALA A 521 -1.64 -26.07 -10.48
CA ALA A 521 -1.14 -24.82 -9.93
C ALA A 521 -0.51 -23.94 -11.01
N THR A 522 -0.53 -22.62 -10.72
CA THR A 522 0.25 -21.60 -11.44
C THR A 522 1.28 -21.00 -10.48
N SER A 523 2.28 -20.31 -11.02
CA SER A 523 3.18 -19.48 -10.23
C SER A 523 2.99 -18.02 -10.68
N PRO A 524 2.31 -17.17 -9.89
CA PRO A 524 2.08 -15.79 -10.34
C PRO A 524 3.39 -15.02 -10.54
N GLU A 525 3.62 -14.36 -11.68
CA GLU A 525 2.85 -14.43 -12.91
C GLU A 525 3.75 -14.92 -14.06
N ASN A 526 4.59 -15.92 -13.78
CA ASN A 526 5.59 -16.42 -14.71
C ASN A 526 5.04 -17.55 -15.59
N LEU A 527 5.66 -17.72 -16.74
CA LEU A 527 5.27 -18.67 -17.78
C LEU A 527 6.45 -19.58 -18.13
N PHE A 528 6.15 -20.79 -18.53
CA PHE A 528 7.11 -21.70 -19.14
C PHE A 528 6.68 -22.09 -20.56
N TYR A 529 7.59 -22.58 -21.37
CA TYR A 529 7.42 -22.75 -22.81
C TYR A 529 6.97 -21.44 -23.49
N GLU A 530 6.15 -21.57 -24.51
CA GLU A 530 5.53 -20.45 -25.21
C GLU A 530 4.12 -20.20 -24.64
N ASP A 531 4.01 -19.49 -23.51
CA ASP A 531 2.74 -19.02 -22.92
C ASP A 531 1.99 -20.05 -22.03
N CYS A 532 2.68 -21.00 -21.37
CA CYS A 532 2.05 -21.95 -20.45
C CYS A 532 2.29 -21.62 -18.97
N PRO A 533 1.25 -21.38 -18.15
CA PRO A 533 1.38 -21.14 -16.71
C PRO A 533 1.01 -22.35 -15.85
N VAL A 534 0.24 -23.32 -16.40
CA VAL A 534 -0.40 -24.39 -15.62
C VAL A 534 0.51 -25.59 -15.52
N ALA A 535 0.93 -25.92 -14.31
CA ALA A 535 1.78 -27.05 -13.98
C ALA A 535 1.07 -28.04 -13.05
N GLU A 536 1.67 -29.19 -12.79
CA GLU A 536 1.16 -30.11 -11.79
C GLU A 536 1.15 -29.47 -10.41
N TYR A 537 2.28 -28.84 -10.01
CA TYR A 537 2.35 -27.97 -8.83
C TYR A 537 3.40 -26.85 -9.03
N SER A 538 3.30 -25.81 -8.22
CA SER A 538 4.29 -24.71 -8.19
C SER A 538 4.88 -24.56 -6.80
N GLU A 539 6.14 -24.15 -6.72
CA GLU A 539 6.81 -23.89 -5.44
C GLU A 539 6.13 -22.77 -4.65
N ASN A 540 5.65 -21.71 -5.33
CA ASN A 540 4.91 -20.64 -4.66
C ASN A 540 3.72 -21.18 -3.85
N THR A 541 2.85 -21.96 -4.51
CA THR A 541 1.65 -22.52 -3.88
C THR A 541 1.99 -23.47 -2.73
N MET A 542 3.00 -24.33 -2.95
CA MET A 542 3.47 -25.27 -1.92
C MET A 542 4.11 -24.56 -0.73
N ALA A 543 4.87 -23.50 -0.97
CA ALA A 543 5.51 -22.69 0.07
C ALA A 543 4.49 -21.97 0.95
N ILE A 544 3.46 -21.38 0.35
CA ILE A 544 2.36 -20.72 1.07
C ILE A 544 1.65 -21.75 1.96
N ALA A 545 1.29 -22.91 1.42
CA ALA A 545 0.59 -23.95 2.18
C ALA A 545 1.45 -24.47 3.35
N ARG A 546 2.74 -24.77 3.11
CA ARG A 546 3.66 -25.20 4.18
C ARG A 546 3.80 -24.17 5.28
N ASN A 547 3.91 -22.89 4.92
CA ASN A 547 4.03 -21.79 5.88
C ASN A 547 2.74 -21.63 6.69
N LEU A 548 1.58 -21.58 6.04
CA LEU A 548 0.27 -21.48 6.70
C LEU A 548 0.06 -22.64 7.70
N PHE A 549 0.42 -23.86 7.32
CA PHE A 549 0.31 -25.01 8.18
C PHE A 549 1.19 -24.91 9.44
N ARG A 550 2.44 -24.46 9.29
CA ARG A 550 3.34 -24.22 10.44
C ARG A 550 2.82 -23.10 11.35
N ASP A 551 2.32 -22.01 10.76
CA ASP A 551 1.76 -20.87 11.49
C ASP A 551 0.50 -21.28 12.26
N TYR A 552 -0.39 -22.07 11.66
CA TYR A 552 -1.58 -22.61 12.33
C TYR A 552 -1.23 -23.53 13.51
N VAL A 553 -0.32 -24.48 13.31
CA VAL A 553 0.17 -25.36 14.38
C VAL A 553 0.75 -24.54 15.53
N LYS A 554 1.59 -23.54 15.20
CA LYS A 554 2.17 -22.64 16.20
C LYS A 554 1.11 -21.83 16.95
N GLY A 555 0.10 -21.34 16.26
CA GLY A 555 -1.04 -20.63 16.87
C GLY A 555 -1.83 -21.53 17.83
N CYS A 556 -2.09 -22.78 17.43
CA CYS A 556 -2.73 -23.78 18.28
C CYS A 556 -1.91 -24.07 19.55
N GLU A 557 -0.59 -24.27 19.42
CA GLU A 557 0.31 -24.48 20.55
C GLU A 557 0.26 -23.32 21.56
N VAL A 558 0.33 -22.08 21.06
CA VAL A 558 0.31 -20.87 21.90
C VAL A 558 -1.01 -20.71 22.66
N LEU A 559 -2.12 -21.08 22.02
CA LEU A 559 -3.46 -21.00 22.61
C LEU A 559 -3.86 -22.28 23.38
N GLY A 560 -3.03 -23.30 23.36
CA GLY A 560 -3.33 -24.59 24.01
C GLY A 560 -4.46 -25.35 23.33
N LEU A 561 -4.68 -25.13 22.03
CA LEU A 561 -5.70 -25.79 21.23
C LEU A 561 -5.19 -27.17 20.73
N GLN A 562 -6.04 -28.18 20.83
CA GLN A 562 -5.81 -29.49 20.24
C GLN A 562 -7.07 -29.89 19.46
N ASN A 563 -6.96 -30.03 18.17
CA ASN A 563 -8.07 -30.41 17.30
C ASN A 563 -7.60 -31.35 16.17
N GLN A 564 -8.57 -31.93 15.44
CA GLN A 564 -8.26 -32.88 14.38
C GLN A 564 -7.49 -32.22 13.22
N ILE A 565 -7.80 -30.95 12.90
CA ILE A 565 -7.13 -30.22 11.81
C ILE A 565 -5.63 -30.08 12.09
N MET A 566 -5.24 -29.80 13.35
CA MET A 566 -3.81 -29.75 13.72
C MET A 566 -3.12 -31.09 13.46
N CYS A 567 -3.80 -32.22 13.74
CA CYS A 567 -3.25 -33.54 13.46
C CYS A 567 -3.11 -33.79 11.96
N ASP A 568 -4.14 -33.43 11.18
CA ASP A 568 -4.15 -33.58 9.72
C ASP A 568 -3.05 -32.73 9.06
N VAL A 569 -2.84 -31.51 9.58
CA VAL A 569 -1.76 -30.60 9.14
C VAL A 569 -0.38 -31.19 9.42
N LEU A 570 -0.15 -31.76 10.61
CA LEU A 570 1.14 -32.38 10.95
C LEU A 570 1.42 -33.58 10.04
N GLU A 571 0.41 -34.46 9.80
CA GLU A 571 0.56 -35.57 8.84
C GLU A 571 0.82 -35.06 7.41
N ALA A 572 0.14 -33.99 6.99
CA ALA A 572 0.34 -33.41 5.66
C ALA A 572 1.75 -32.86 5.48
N LEU A 573 2.27 -32.11 6.45
CA LEU A 573 3.62 -31.52 6.41
C LEU A 573 4.72 -32.57 6.22
N GLU A 574 4.59 -33.76 6.85
CA GLU A 574 5.54 -34.87 6.69
C GLU A 574 5.54 -35.49 5.27
N ARG A 575 4.45 -35.30 4.53
CA ARG A 575 4.19 -35.94 3.23
C ARG A 575 4.21 -34.98 2.05
N MET A 576 4.22 -33.68 2.32
CA MET A 576 4.27 -32.67 1.26
C MET A 576 5.58 -32.73 0.48
N VAL A 577 5.48 -32.49 -0.83
CA VAL A 577 6.65 -32.37 -1.71
C VAL A 577 7.60 -31.30 -1.17
N PRO A 578 8.89 -31.58 -1.00
CA PRO A 578 9.87 -30.60 -0.53
C PRO A 578 10.25 -29.62 -1.64
N THR A 579 10.77 -28.45 -1.25
CA THR A 579 11.39 -27.49 -2.17
C THR A 579 12.55 -28.16 -2.93
N ALA A 580 12.55 -28.04 -4.26
CA ALA A 580 13.52 -28.69 -5.14
C ALA A 580 14.55 -27.71 -5.73
N ILE A 581 15.76 -28.22 -5.98
CA ILE A 581 16.86 -27.48 -6.60
C ILE A 581 17.07 -27.99 -8.03
N GLY A 582 17.12 -27.08 -9.00
CA GLY A 582 17.32 -27.39 -10.41
C GLY A 582 18.77 -27.56 -10.81
N SER A 583 18.99 -27.89 -12.09
CA SER A 583 20.30 -28.22 -12.64
C SER A 583 21.31 -27.06 -12.63
N LYS A 584 20.82 -25.80 -12.60
CA LYS A 584 21.63 -24.59 -12.48
C LYS A 584 21.95 -24.22 -11.02
N GLY A 585 21.41 -24.99 -10.05
CA GLY A 585 21.54 -24.72 -8.63
C GLY A 585 20.53 -23.72 -8.09
N GLN A 586 19.48 -23.39 -8.84
CA GLN A 586 18.37 -22.50 -8.48
C GLN A 586 17.24 -23.28 -7.79
N ILE A 587 16.33 -22.59 -7.10
CA ILE A 587 15.05 -23.15 -6.68
C ILE A 587 14.19 -23.38 -7.93
N LEU A 588 13.57 -24.56 -8.04
CA LEU A 588 12.60 -24.82 -9.11
C LEU A 588 11.30 -24.08 -8.84
N GLU A 589 10.78 -23.40 -9.83
CA GLU A 589 9.51 -22.66 -9.73
C GLU A 589 8.29 -23.59 -9.91
N TRP A 590 8.44 -24.67 -10.65
CA TRP A 590 7.40 -25.67 -10.92
C TRP A 590 7.86 -27.10 -10.60
N ASN A 591 6.96 -28.06 -10.77
CA ASN A 591 7.18 -29.48 -10.45
C ASN A 591 8.36 -30.12 -11.20
N GLN A 592 8.90 -29.46 -12.20
CA GLN A 592 10.13 -29.87 -12.91
C GLN A 592 10.81 -28.63 -13.51
N GLU A 593 12.03 -28.82 -14.03
CA GLU A 593 12.81 -27.75 -14.66
C GLU A 593 12.29 -27.47 -16.07
N PHE A 594 11.34 -26.55 -16.18
CA PHE A 594 10.85 -26.03 -17.46
C PHE A 594 11.73 -24.89 -17.96
N PRO A 595 11.83 -24.68 -19.28
CA PRO A 595 12.38 -23.45 -19.84
C PRO A 595 11.42 -22.28 -19.55
N GLU A 596 11.90 -21.32 -18.75
CA GLU A 596 11.14 -20.11 -18.45
C GLU A 596 11.01 -19.23 -19.70
N GLN A 597 9.81 -18.66 -19.92
CA GLN A 597 9.59 -17.71 -21.01
C GLN A 597 10.30 -16.37 -20.75
N ASP A 598 10.31 -15.90 -19.51
CA ASP A 598 11.03 -14.70 -19.08
C ASP A 598 11.86 -15.01 -17.83
N MET A 599 13.14 -15.25 -18.01
CA MET A 599 14.08 -15.51 -16.91
C MET A 599 14.26 -14.27 -16.00
N HIS A 600 14.01 -13.08 -16.52
CA HIS A 600 14.10 -11.81 -15.80
C HIS A 600 12.73 -11.28 -15.35
N HIS A 601 11.75 -12.19 -15.21
CA HIS A 601 10.41 -11.83 -14.78
C HIS A 601 10.40 -11.04 -13.47
N ARG A 602 9.49 -10.06 -13.36
CA ARG A 602 9.39 -9.18 -12.18
C ARG A 602 8.99 -9.91 -10.90
N HIS A 603 8.22 -11.02 -10.97
CA HIS A 603 7.88 -11.84 -9.83
C HIS A 603 9.00 -12.81 -9.43
N VAL A 604 9.16 -13.00 -8.12
CA VAL A 604 10.05 -13.99 -7.49
C VAL A 604 9.25 -14.93 -6.57
N SER A 605 8.03 -15.26 -6.97
CA SER A 605 7.02 -15.96 -6.16
C SER A 605 7.49 -17.32 -5.61
N HIS A 606 8.33 -18.05 -6.35
CA HIS A 606 8.94 -19.32 -5.91
C HIS A 606 9.95 -19.16 -4.77
N LEU A 607 10.33 -17.93 -4.42
CA LEU A 607 11.23 -17.62 -3.31
C LEU A 607 10.47 -17.19 -2.03
N TYR A 608 9.16 -17.41 -1.99
CA TYR A 608 8.30 -17.09 -0.84
C TYR A 608 8.86 -17.57 0.50
N GLU A 609 9.43 -18.79 0.56
CA GLU A 609 9.97 -19.38 1.81
C GLU A 609 11.19 -18.60 2.37
N LEU A 610 11.86 -17.75 1.55
CA LEU A 610 12.87 -16.81 2.04
C LEU A 610 12.20 -15.57 2.63
N HIS A 611 11.26 -14.94 1.88
CA HIS A 611 10.49 -13.77 2.29
C HIS A 611 9.15 -13.68 1.53
N PRO A 612 8.00 -13.54 2.21
CA PRO A 612 7.79 -13.28 3.64
C PRO A 612 7.83 -14.53 4.53
N GLY A 613 7.91 -15.71 3.96
CA GLY A 613 8.13 -16.94 4.70
C GLY A 613 9.44 -16.93 5.52
N CYS A 614 9.68 -17.97 6.26
CA CYS A 614 10.88 -18.15 7.06
C CYS A 614 11.37 -19.62 7.06
N GLY A 615 10.98 -20.39 6.05
CA GLY A 615 11.40 -21.78 5.87
C GLY A 615 12.82 -21.91 5.31
N ILE A 616 13.31 -20.88 4.59
CA ILE A 616 14.67 -20.84 4.06
C ILE A 616 15.46 -19.76 4.80
N THR A 617 16.51 -20.21 5.51
CA THR A 617 17.36 -19.38 6.36
C THR A 617 18.82 -19.85 6.24
N PRO A 618 19.81 -19.16 6.82
CA PRO A 618 21.18 -19.67 6.89
C PRO A 618 21.31 -21.08 7.50
N GLN A 619 20.32 -21.55 8.28
CA GLN A 619 20.27 -22.89 8.85
C GLN A 619 19.82 -23.97 7.84
N THR A 620 19.34 -23.57 6.66
CA THR A 620 19.06 -24.45 5.51
C THR A 620 20.03 -24.16 4.36
N PRO A 621 21.33 -24.44 4.49
CA PRO A 621 22.39 -23.85 3.66
C PRO A 621 22.26 -24.18 2.16
N GLU A 622 21.79 -25.38 1.80
CA GLU A 622 21.64 -25.78 0.40
C GLU A 622 20.52 -24.99 -0.28
N LEU A 623 19.35 -24.87 0.37
CA LEU A 623 18.24 -24.07 -0.14
C LEU A 623 18.58 -22.57 -0.14
N TYR A 624 19.26 -22.10 0.91
CA TYR A 624 19.71 -20.72 1.02
C TYR A 624 20.67 -20.34 -0.12
N LYS A 625 21.60 -21.23 -0.48
CA LYS A 625 22.48 -21.06 -1.65
C LYS A 625 21.68 -21.08 -2.97
N ALA A 626 20.68 -21.96 -3.07
CA ALA A 626 19.84 -22.06 -4.27
C ALA A 626 18.98 -20.82 -4.48
N VAL A 627 18.46 -20.20 -3.40
CA VAL A 627 17.77 -18.91 -3.47
C VAL A 627 18.68 -17.82 -4.03
N ARG A 628 19.94 -17.72 -3.54
CA ARG A 628 20.90 -16.76 -4.09
C ARG A 628 21.07 -16.95 -5.59
N LYS A 629 21.18 -18.21 -6.03
CA LYS A 629 21.30 -18.51 -7.45
C LYS A 629 20.06 -18.13 -8.25
N SER A 630 18.86 -18.33 -7.71
CA SER A 630 17.61 -17.87 -8.33
C SER A 630 17.58 -16.35 -8.48
N LEU A 631 17.94 -15.60 -7.43
CA LEU A 631 17.99 -14.13 -7.47
C LEU A 631 19.00 -13.61 -8.51
N GLU A 632 20.21 -14.22 -8.57
CA GLU A 632 21.22 -13.88 -9.58
C GLU A 632 20.70 -14.12 -11.02
N LEU A 633 19.96 -15.19 -11.26
CA LEU A 633 19.38 -15.51 -12.56
C LEU A 633 18.22 -14.56 -12.90
N ARG A 634 17.40 -14.21 -11.92
CA ARG A 634 16.26 -13.27 -12.07
C ARG A 634 16.73 -11.86 -12.37
N GLY A 635 17.90 -11.46 -11.87
CA GLY A 635 18.52 -10.15 -12.10
C GLY A 635 17.93 -9.03 -11.24
N ASP A 636 18.48 -7.83 -11.42
CA ASP A 636 18.30 -6.68 -10.51
C ASP A 636 17.33 -5.62 -11.07
N GLU A 637 16.74 -5.87 -12.22
CA GLU A 637 15.74 -4.99 -12.83
C GLU A 637 14.32 -5.42 -12.43
N GLY A 638 13.35 -4.53 -12.61
CA GLY A 638 11.94 -4.81 -12.36
C GLY A 638 11.14 -3.53 -12.16
N THR A 639 9.86 -3.71 -11.89
CA THR A 639 8.94 -2.64 -11.50
C THR A 639 9.22 -2.20 -10.06
N GLY A 640 8.63 -1.08 -9.60
CA GLY A 640 8.94 -0.52 -8.28
C GLY A 640 8.75 -1.52 -7.13
N TRP A 641 7.60 -2.21 -7.07
CA TRP A 641 7.36 -3.22 -6.03
C TRP A 641 8.29 -4.45 -6.16
N SER A 642 8.62 -4.84 -7.39
CA SER A 642 9.57 -5.94 -7.63
C SER A 642 10.95 -5.60 -7.08
N LEU A 643 11.42 -4.37 -7.28
CA LEU A 643 12.67 -3.88 -6.71
C LEU A 643 12.63 -3.89 -5.19
N ALA A 644 11.54 -3.41 -4.57
CA ALA A 644 11.37 -3.44 -3.12
C ALA A 644 11.40 -4.88 -2.57
N TRP A 645 10.72 -5.83 -3.25
CA TRP A 645 10.77 -7.24 -2.85
C TRP A 645 12.17 -7.84 -2.99
N LYS A 646 12.87 -7.54 -4.08
CA LYS A 646 14.27 -7.98 -4.26
C LYS A 646 15.21 -7.38 -3.20
N VAL A 647 14.98 -6.13 -2.75
CA VAL A 647 15.73 -5.56 -1.60
C VAL A 647 15.50 -6.40 -0.34
N LEU A 648 14.24 -6.78 -0.03
CA LEU A 648 13.90 -7.67 1.09
C LEU A 648 14.59 -9.03 0.97
N MET A 649 14.57 -9.62 -0.22
CA MET A 649 15.23 -10.91 -0.49
C MET A 649 16.73 -10.82 -0.25
N TRP A 650 17.42 -9.82 -0.80
CA TRP A 650 18.84 -9.64 -0.61
C TRP A 650 19.22 -9.21 0.82
N ALA A 651 18.30 -8.52 1.53
CA ALA A 651 18.47 -8.27 2.95
C ALA A 651 18.47 -9.58 3.74
N ARG A 652 17.54 -10.51 3.43
CA ARG A 652 17.50 -11.86 4.02
C ARG A 652 18.70 -12.72 3.61
N MET A 653 19.34 -12.44 2.47
CA MET A 653 20.61 -13.03 2.05
C MET A 653 21.84 -12.40 2.75
N GLU A 654 21.64 -11.45 3.65
CA GLU A 654 22.69 -10.72 4.38
C GLU A 654 23.75 -10.06 3.44
N ASP A 655 23.29 -9.53 2.29
CA ASP A 655 24.14 -8.95 1.27
C ASP A 655 23.86 -7.46 1.09
N GLY A 656 24.44 -6.62 1.99
CA GLY A 656 24.25 -5.17 1.98
C GLY A 656 24.75 -4.48 0.71
N ALA A 657 25.78 -5.02 0.06
CA ALA A 657 26.26 -4.45 -1.21
C ALA A 657 25.26 -4.65 -2.34
N HIS A 658 24.60 -5.80 -2.39
CA HIS A 658 23.56 -6.08 -3.38
C HIS A 658 22.28 -5.30 -3.09
N VAL A 659 21.92 -5.17 -1.81
CA VAL A 659 20.82 -4.30 -1.33
C VAL A 659 21.02 -2.87 -1.85
N GLU A 660 22.22 -2.28 -1.66
CA GLU A 660 22.53 -0.92 -2.15
C GLU A 660 22.36 -0.80 -3.66
N LYS A 661 22.82 -1.81 -4.42
CA LYS A 661 22.71 -1.84 -5.87
C LYS A 661 21.24 -1.75 -6.33
N ILE A 662 20.34 -2.55 -5.73
CA ILE A 662 18.94 -2.55 -6.11
C ILE A 662 18.23 -1.27 -5.63
N MET A 663 18.57 -0.77 -4.43
CA MET A 663 18.01 0.49 -3.95
C MET A 663 18.35 1.66 -4.88
N LYS A 664 19.55 1.70 -5.46
CA LYS A 664 19.90 2.70 -6.48
C LYS A 664 19.03 2.60 -7.73
N ASN A 665 18.63 1.41 -8.14
CA ASN A 665 17.67 1.23 -9.24
C ASN A 665 16.28 1.76 -8.86
N LEU A 666 15.85 1.57 -7.61
CA LEU A 666 14.57 2.09 -7.12
C LEU A 666 14.53 3.63 -7.11
N PHE A 667 15.67 4.31 -6.92
CA PHE A 667 15.75 5.78 -6.96
C PHE A 667 15.79 6.36 -8.39
N TYR A 668 15.55 5.55 -9.41
CA TYR A 668 15.35 6.07 -10.76
C TYR A 668 14.05 6.88 -10.82
N VAL A 669 14.14 8.14 -11.24
CA VAL A 669 12.98 9.02 -11.38
C VAL A 669 12.33 8.76 -12.73
N VAL A 670 11.09 8.27 -12.71
CA VAL A 670 10.28 7.99 -13.91
C VAL A 670 9.58 9.26 -14.36
N ASP A 671 9.57 9.52 -15.66
CA ASP A 671 8.79 10.62 -16.22
C ASP A 671 7.28 10.36 -16.03
N PRO A 672 6.50 11.30 -15.48
CA PRO A 672 5.06 11.14 -15.28
C PRO A 672 4.25 10.77 -16.54
N ILE A 673 4.77 11.07 -17.73
CA ILE A 673 4.13 10.75 -19.02
C ILE A 673 4.63 9.44 -19.64
N GLU A 674 5.55 8.73 -18.97
CA GLU A 674 6.07 7.45 -19.47
C GLU A 674 4.97 6.39 -19.47
N GLU A 675 4.83 5.68 -20.59
CA GLU A 675 3.86 4.60 -20.72
C GLU A 675 4.18 3.41 -19.80
N MET A 676 3.16 2.58 -19.56
CA MET A 676 3.28 1.38 -18.71
C MET A 676 4.47 0.52 -19.10
N GLY A 677 5.40 0.32 -18.17
CA GLY A 677 6.58 -0.53 -18.30
C GLY A 677 6.55 -1.72 -17.32
N ILE A 678 7.06 -2.87 -17.76
CA ILE A 678 7.15 -4.08 -16.92
C ILE A 678 8.57 -4.45 -16.50
N ARG A 679 9.57 -3.75 -17.02
CA ARG A 679 10.99 -4.07 -16.81
C ARG A 679 11.76 -3.01 -16.03
N ARG A 680 11.28 -1.78 -16.02
CA ARG A 680 11.95 -0.68 -15.34
C ARG A 680 10.94 0.13 -14.54
N GLY A 681 11.06 0.05 -13.24
CA GLY A 681 10.34 0.87 -12.27
C GLY A 681 11.27 1.86 -11.57
N GLY A 682 10.77 2.50 -10.54
CA GLY A 682 11.50 3.47 -9.75
C GLY A 682 10.55 4.28 -8.89
N ILE A 683 10.74 5.60 -8.87
CA ILE A 683 9.87 6.56 -8.18
C ILE A 683 9.46 7.68 -9.13
N TYR A 684 8.30 8.27 -8.88
CA TYR A 684 7.87 9.53 -9.49
C TYR A 684 8.48 10.74 -8.77
N PRO A 685 8.40 11.96 -9.35
CA PRO A 685 8.98 13.14 -8.72
C PRO A 685 8.50 13.46 -7.30
N ASN A 686 7.30 13.00 -6.90
CA ASN A 686 6.76 13.13 -5.54
C ASN A 686 7.08 11.94 -4.64
N LEU A 687 8.00 11.08 -5.04
CA LEU A 687 8.40 9.82 -4.39
C LEU A 687 7.33 8.70 -4.42
N PHE A 688 6.21 8.83 -5.08
CA PHE A 688 5.34 7.70 -5.33
C PHE A 688 6.08 6.60 -6.09
N CYS A 689 5.87 5.36 -5.71
CA CYS A 689 6.49 4.23 -6.38
C CYS A 689 5.96 4.07 -7.81
N ALA A 690 6.85 3.90 -8.75
CA ALA A 690 6.53 3.70 -10.16
C ALA A 690 6.66 2.23 -10.55
N HIS A 691 5.52 1.64 -10.89
CA HIS A 691 5.50 0.38 -11.64
C HIS A 691 6.15 0.57 -13.05
N PRO A 692 5.91 1.59 -13.92
CA PRO A 692 4.80 2.52 -14.15
C PRO A 692 3.51 1.81 -14.57
N PRO A 693 2.32 2.29 -14.18
CA PRO A 693 1.97 3.50 -13.45
C PRO A 693 2.22 3.44 -11.93
N PHE A 694 1.70 4.42 -11.15
CA PHE A 694 1.80 4.43 -9.69
C PHE A 694 1.14 3.22 -9.05
N GLN A 695 1.90 2.58 -8.15
CA GLN A 695 1.44 1.57 -7.19
C GLN A 695 2.10 1.82 -5.83
N ILE A 696 1.32 1.81 -4.75
CA ILE A 696 1.83 2.17 -3.41
C ILE A 696 2.72 1.09 -2.78
N ASP A 697 2.56 -0.14 -3.22
CA ASP A 697 3.19 -1.33 -2.65
C ASP A 697 4.72 -1.22 -2.58
N GLY A 698 5.36 -0.68 -3.61
CA GLY A 698 6.82 -0.48 -3.58
C GLY A 698 7.28 0.55 -2.56
N ASN A 699 6.49 1.60 -2.26
CA ASN A 699 6.78 2.54 -1.19
C ASN A 699 6.71 1.84 0.18
N LEU A 700 5.64 1.08 0.41
CA LEU A 700 5.39 0.40 1.68
C LEU A 700 6.38 -0.77 1.87
N GLY A 701 6.63 -1.53 0.80
CA GLY A 701 7.64 -2.60 0.76
C GLY A 701 9.05 -2.10 1.01
N TYR A 702 9.41 -0.91 0.53
CA TYR A 702 10.71 -0.31 0.82
C TYR A 702 10.89 -0.03 2.32
N SER A 703 9.87 0.49 2.99
CA SER A 703 9.94 0.72 4.44
C SER A 703 10.08 -0.60 5.23
N ALA A 704 9.42 -1.67 4.78
CA ALA A 704 9.63 -3.02 5.33
C ALA A 704 11.06 -3.53 5.05
N ALA A 705 11.59 -3.25 3.85
CA ALA A 705 12.95 -3.66 3.48
C ALA A 705 14.02 -2.99 4.36
N VAL A 706 13.84 -1.73 4.70
CA VAL A 706 14.73 -1.03 5.65
C VAL A 706 14.72 -1.71 7.01
N ALA A 707 13.56 -2.17 7.49
CA ALA A 707 13.50 -2.91 8.73
C ALA A 707 14.31 -4.22 8.64
N GLU A 708 14.19 -4.99 7.56
CA GLU A 708 14.96 -6.21 7.34
C GLU A 708 16.47 -5.97 7.14
N ILE A 709 16.87 -4.83 6.60
CA ILE A 709 18.28 -4.41 6.51
C ILE A 709 18.87 -4.19 7.90
N LEU A 710 18.08 -3.66 8.84
CA LEU A 710 18.53 -3.24 10.15
C LEU A 710 18.35 -4.31 11.24
N VAL A 711 17.22 -5.05 11.21
CA VAL A 711 16.82 -5.98 12.27
C VAL A 711 16.15 -7.21 11.67
N GLN A 712 16.75 -8.38 11.84
CA GLN A 712 16.13 -9.67 11.46
C GLN A 712 15.87 -10.54 12.66
N SER A 713 14.70 -11.15 12.73
CA SER A 713 14.26 -12.00 13.85
C SER A 713 13.37 -13.18 13.43
N GLN A 714 13.46 -13.60 12.16
CA GLN A 714 12.66 -14.71 11.61
C GLN A 714 13.20 -16.09 11.93
N GLY A 715 14.46 -16.18 12.32
CA GLY A 715 15.13 -17.42 12.69
C GLY A 715 15.31 -17.56 14.20
N GLU A 716 16.28 -18.39 14.60
CA GLU A 716 16.64 -18.57 16.01
C GLU A 716 17.43 -17.39 16.61
N GLU A 717 17.85 -16.48 15.79
CA GLU A 717 18.72 -15.36 16.16
C GLU A 717 18.04 -14.03 15.91
N LEU A 718 18.23 -13.09 16.84
CA LEU A 718 18.04 -11.67 16.57
C LEU A 718 19.34 -11.15 15.93
N VAL A 719 19.28 -10.70 14.71
CA VAL A 719 20.44 -10.19 13.96
C VAL A 719 20.30 -8.69 13.75
N LEU A 720 21.25 -7.94 14.25
CA LEU A 720 21.32 -6.49 14.09
C LEU A 720 22.27 -6.15 12.94
N LEU A 721 21.83 -5.28 12.05
CA LEU A 721 22.57 -4.81 10.87
C LEU A 721 23.08 -5.95 9.96
N PRO A 722 22.25 -6.97 9.64
CA PRO A 722 22.68 -8.12 8.84
C PRO A 722 23.08 -7.75 7.41
N ALA A 723 22.44 -6.72 6.83
CA ALA A 723 22.59 -6.35 5.41
C ALA A 723 22.81 -4.84 5.22
N LEU A 724 23.60 -4.22 6.09
CA LEU A 724 23.84 -2.78 6.05
C LEU A 724 24.52 -2.39 4.72
N PRO A 725 23.93 -1.46 3.93
CA PRO A 725 24.54 -0.94 2.71
C PRO A 725 25.90 -0.27 2.98
N PRO A 726 26.90 -0.43 2.12
CA PRO A 726 28.21 0.21 2.30
C PRO A 726 28.18 1.74 2.40
N SER A 727 27.19 2.40 1.79
CA SER A 727 26.99 3.85 1.88
C SER A 727 26.36 4.31 3.19
N TRP A 728 25.75 3.42 3.99
CA TRP A 728 25.16 3.76 5.29
C TRP A 728 26.23 3.72 6.41
N ARG A 729 27.23 4.58 6.29
CA ARG A 729 28.37 4.56 7.21
C ARG A 729 28.00 4.92 8.65
N ASN A 730 27.10 5.88 8.81
CA ASN A 730 26.62 6.32 10.10
C ASN A 730 25.09 6.37 10.08
N GLY A 731 24.48 5.98 11.19
CA GLY A 731 23.04 6.03 11.30
C GLY A 731 22.54 5.79 12.71
N GLU A 732 21.30 6.15 12.90
CA GLU A 732 20.52 5.91 14.11
C GLU A 732 19.12 5.45 13.73
N ALA A 733 18.70 4.32 14.29
CA ALA A 733 17.38 3.74 14.08
C ALA A 733 16.74 3.46 15.45
N THR A 734 15.55 3.99 15.69
CA THR A 734 14.90 3.85 16.99
C THR A 734 13.49 3.29 16.88
N GLY A 735 13.06 2.53 17.89
CA GLY A 735 11.70 2.08 18.05
C GLY A 735 11.29 0.90 17.16
N PHE A 736 12.21 0.25 16.47
CA PHE A 736 11.94 -0.97 15.72
C PHE A 736 11.52 -2.10 16.65
N ILE A 737 10.66 -2.98 16.17
CA ILE A 737 10.23 -4.16 16.92
C ILE A 737 10.79 -5.40 16.23
N ALA A 738 11.39 -6.28 17.01
CA ALA A 738 11.72 -7.64 16.61
C ALA A 738 10.62 -8.61 17.07
N ARG A 739 10.51 -9.76 16.41
CA ARG A 739 9.58 -10.84 16.84
C ARG A 739 9.85 -11.23 18.28
N GLY A 740 8.81 -11.58 19.04
CA GLY A 740 8.88 -11.72 20.50
C GLY A 740 8.68 -10.39 21.24
N ASN A 741 8.13 -9.37 20.57
CA ASN A 741 7.81 -8.05 21.10
C ASN A 741 9.02 -7.39 21.79
N ILE A 742 10.16 -7.36 21.08
CA ILE A 742 11.41 -6.76 21.57
C ILE A 742 11.65 -5.45 20.82
N ARG A 743 11.59 -4.33 21.57
CA ARG A 743 11.99 -3.04 20.99
C ARG A 743 13.50 -2.98 20.82
N VAL A 744 13.93 -2.49 19.66
CA VAL A 744 15.32 -2.36 19.24
C VAL A 744 15.61 -0.91 18.87
N ASP A 745 16.59 -0.31 19.53
CA ASP A 745 17.17 0.96 19.17
C ASP A 745 18.65 0.73 18.81
N LEU A 746 19.10 1.33 17.69
CA LEU A 746 20.41 1.12 17.09
C LEU A 746 21.09 2.46 16.80
N LYS A 747 22.40 2.52 17.04
CA LYS A 747 23.25 3.59 16.52
C LYS A 747 24.56 2.97 16.03
N TRP A 748 25.03 3.39 14.86
CA TRP A 748 26.30 2.95 14.33
C TRP A 748 27.09 4.12 13.74
N GLU A 749 28.42 4.08 13.96
CA GLU A 749 29.38 5.04 13.43
C GLU A 749 30.59 4.25 12.88
N GLY A 750 30.73 4.22 11.55
CA GLY A 750 31.65 3.34 10.88
C GLY A 750 31.34 1.86 11.20
N LYS A 751 32.26 1.20 11.86
CA LYS A 751 32.08 -0.20 12.29
C LYS A 751 31.54 -0.37 13.71
N ASN A 752 31.49 0.68 14.50
CA ASN A 752 31.05 0.59 15.89
C ASN A 752 29.54 0.66 15.97
N VAL A 753 28.94 -0.28 16.66
CA VAL A 753 27.49 -0.38 16.86
C VAL A 753 27.18 -0.33 18.34
N THR A 754 26.24 0.50 18.72
CA THR A 754 25.57 0.46 20.01
C THR A 754 24.11 0.12 19.83
N TYR A 755 23.53 -0.63 20.75
CA TYR A 755 22.13 -1.03 20.69
C TYR A 755 21.49 -1.06 22.06
N THR A 756 20.19 -0.85 22.08
CA THR A 756 19.34 -1.05 23.26
C THR A 756 18.22 -2.02 22.90
N LEU A 757 18.06 -3.07 23.70
CA LEU A 757 16.98 -4.05 23.59
C LEU A 757 16.04 -3.89 24.77
N THR A 758 14.74 -3.73 24.50
CA THR A 758 13.71 -3.64 25.56
C THR A 758 12.60 -4.64 25.24
N PRO A 759 12.66 -5.86 25.79
CA PRO A 759 11.62 -6.86 25.59
C PRO A 759 10.36 -6.50 26.38
N ALA A 760 9.18 -6.80 25.85
CA ALA A 760 7.92 -6.61 26.58
C ALA A 760 7.74 -7.64 27.72
N HIS A 761 8.31 -8.82 27.57
CA HIS A 761 8.20 -9.95 28.49
C HIS A 761 9.58 -10.56 28.79
N ASP A 762 9.69 -11.34 29.87
CA ASP A 762 10.90 -12.12 30.15
C ASP A 762 11.19 -13.07 28.96
N THR A 763 12.38 -12.99 28.40
CA THR A 763 12.76 -13.79 27.24
C THR A 763 14.21 -14.20 27.23
N THR A 764 14.52 -15.24 26.48
CA THR A 764 15.90 -15.64 26.15
C THR A 764 16.06 -15.54 24.64
N LEU A 765 17.16 -14.96 24.20
CA LEU A 765 17.48 -14.82 22.78
C LEU A 765 18.95 -15.05 22.47
N ARG A 766 19.23 -15.40 21.23
CA ARG A 766 20.55 -15.41 20.64
C ARG A 766 20.70 -14.16 19.78
N LEU A 767 21.71 -13.36 20.07
CA LEU A 767 21.96 -12.07 19.39
C LEU A 767 23.25 -12.13 18.58
N ARG A 768 23.21 -11.59 17.39
CA ARG A 768 24.37 -11.38 16.53
C ARG A 768 24.35 -9.95 15.96
N VAL A 769 25.52 -9.32 15.87
CA VAL A 769 25.68 -8.01 15.19
C VAL A 769 26.46 -8.24 13.89
N GLY A 770 25.85 -7.90 12.76
CA GLY A 770 26.40 -8.17 11.43
C GLY A 770 26.74 -9.65 11.26
N LYS A 771 27.98 -9.92 10.85
CA LYS A 771 28.56 -11.28 10.70
C LYS A 771 29.41 -11.72 11.91
N GLY A 772 29.24 -11.06 13.08
CA GLY A 772 29.97 -11.37 14.30
C GLY A 772 29.49 -12.64 15.02
N ASP A 773 30.05 -12.88 16.21
CA ASP A 773 29.71 -14.05 17.01
C ASP A 773 28.31 -13.94 17.63
N VAL A 774 27.65 -15.10 17.74
CA VAL A 774 26.35 -15.24 18.39
C VAL A 774 26.54 -15.31 19.92
N ARG A 775 25.76 -14.51 20.65
CA ARG A 775 25.76 -14.49 22.12
C ARG A 775 24.36 -14.74 22.66
N GLY A 776 24.25 -15.53 23.72
CA GLY A 776 23.00 -15.80 24.43
C GLY A 776 22.72 -14.73 25.48
N TYR A 777 21.48 -14.30 25.59
CA TYR A 777 20.98 -13.34 26.57
C TYR A 777 19.72 -13.83 27.25
N SER A 778 19.60 -13.55 28.56
CA SER A 778 18.34 -13.69 29.30
C SER A 778 17.91 -12.29 29.71
N LEU A 779 16.80 -11.82 29.18
CA LEU A 779 16.31 -10.45 29.34
C LEU A 779 15.02 -10.45 30.18
N ARG A 780 14.86 -9.45 31.05
CA ARG A 780 13.62 -9.23 31.80
C ARG A 780 12.70 -8.24 31.07
N GLY A 781 11.42 -8.56 31.08
CA GLY A 781 10.40 -7.69 30.47
C GLY A 781 10.39 -6.28 31.05
N GLY A 782 10.24 -5.29 30.16
CA GLY A 782 10.24 -3.88 30.51
C GLY A 782 11.59 -3.27 30.91
N VAL A 783 12.70 -4.05 30.89
CA VAL A 783 14.05 -3.55 31.23
C VAL A 783 14.86 -3.32 29.96
N ALA A 784 15.45 -2.12 29.83
CA ALA A 784 16.35 -1.80 28.73
C ALA A 784 17.74 -2.40 28.95
N TYR A 785 18.27 -3.08 27.94
CA TYR A 785 19.60 -3.69 27.92
C TYR A 785 20.47 -3.05 26.85
N GLU A 786 21.48 -2.32 27.29
CA GLU A 786 22.47 -1.71 26.41
C GLU A 786 23.60 -2.69 26.06
N GLY A 787 24.02 -2.64 24.81
CA GLY A 787 25.13 -3.43 24.32
C GLY A 787 25.89 -2.76 23.19
N ASN A 788 27.02 -3.36 22.83
CA ASN A 788 27.86 -2.90 21.73
C ASN A 788 28.35 -4.06 20.88
N GLY A 789 28.70 -3.75 19.65
CA GLY A 789 29.27 -4.68 18.68
C GLY A 789 30.15 -3.97 17.65
N VAL A 790 30.81 -4.75 16.83
CA VAL A 790 31.63 -4.24 15.73
C VAL A 790 31.26 -4.97 14.46
N LEU A 791 30.97 -4.22 13.39
CA LEU A 791 30.74 -4.77 12.06
C LEU A 791 32.05 -5.29 11.47
N SER A 792 32.02 -6.52 10.99
CA SER A 792 33.19 -7.19 10.42
C SER A 792 33.58 -6.68 9.04
#